data_444e1cf3b1410b40a1c5638186485643
#
_entry.id   444e1cf3b1410b40a1c5638186485643
#
_cell.length_a   1.000
_cell.length_b   1.000
_cell.length_c   1.000
_cell.angle_alpha   90.00
_cell.angle_beta   90.00
_cell.angle_gamma   90.00
#
_symmetry.space_group_name_H-M   'P 1'
#
loop_
_entity.id
_entity.type
_entity.pdbx_description
1 polymer ?
#
loop_
_entity_poly.entity_id
_entity_poly.type
_entity_poly.pdbx_seq_one_letter_code
_entity_poly.pdbx_strand_id
1 'polypeptide(L)'
;MSVRARAVTIALLLGVAGGVPGSLPAQFGYFGQNKIQYQSFAWRVLPGEHVDLYFYPEEEELARVALGYAEESYGVLERRFSHSVQHRIPLIIYASHTDFEQTNVLPYAPPEELLGVTDFLKRRVTLPFTGNYADFRHTLRHELVHVFQLSLATEAYLRYPRTTHAALPLWWTEGLAEYFSAGEDARDEMILRELTVSGRLPTLPQLQYAGGGIIYPIGGSILRYLGTTYGDWRIASLYHDIWKYQSFDDALRELYGRTLAQLSDEWQYWMRRRYFIDVAASKPLALTASLITRLAIKPTAYRLPGDTTTRVLYFSPADGYASIYSRNLEGHDTHIVVHGERTPQFESFHYFESRIGVNPAGIAVFGSRFESRDALMFWNLKADKLVGRYQFPDIVSILSPTWAPDGRSVVFSGLAVSGYSDLYRLWLPEGRLERLTSDRFQDIDPSVSPDGRTVVFASDRTPFGAQGAKNLFLLDLATGTVRYLTYGNWQDETPRWAPSGRIWFTSDRDGSLQIYSVDSAGTGRRETQALGGAFDPQFVDSTAGFVFGGFADLSFNLYHATARSDTGPSVVALDPAPPSATWQWPELTEPAVAQAVPTPYKQHYGLDFAAGEAAVAPGLGSEQGAVLLFSDLLNDHQLVGTVSSFAYSGSGFGNLLDNISGSLFYLNQTHRTNWGIGAYRLRGLFYENDFTSLFQETSYGVLGQLRYPLSRFRRLEAEFRLEHSDRFDFASSVVSEPRRVAWLAANYLTFVKDNSLWLPTGPIDGERYTATAGLVNDVNHGRFDS
;
A
#
# COMPACT_ATOMS: atom_id res chain seq x y z
N MET A 1 -31.39 -12.95 -10.03
CA MET A 1 -30.40 -13.08 -8.95
C MET A 1 -29.31 -12.05 -9.16
N SER A 2 -29.48 -10.82 -8.76
CA SER A 2 -28.54 -9.75 -9.09
C SER A 2 -28.61 -8.50 -8.21
N VAL A 3 -29.32 -8.52 -7.09
CA VAL A 3 -29.45 -7.37 -6.19
C VAL A 3 -28.44 -7.41 -5.03
N ARG A 4 -27.80 -8.56 -4.77
CA ARG A 4 -26.91 -8.75 -3.61
C ARG A 4 -25.44 -8.32 -3.82
N ALA A 5 -24.95 -8.21 -5.05
CA ALA A 5 -23.57 -7.80 -5.31
C ALA A 5 -23.37 -6.26 -5.28
N ARG A 6 -24.43 -5.49 -5.48
CA ARG A 6 -24.39 -4.01 -5.38
C ARG A 6 -24.39 -3.49 -3.94
N ALA A 7 -24.76 -4.33 -2.98
CA ALA A 7 -24.85 -3.97 -1.56
C ALA A 7 -23.52 -4.03 -0.81
N VAL A 8 -22.50 -4.75 -1.31
CA VAL A 8 -21.27 -5.00 -0.55
C VAL A 8 -20.26 -3.86 -0.66
N THR A 9 -20.15 -3.19 -1.79
CA THR A 9 -19.25 -2.03 -1.95
C THR A 9 -19.88 -0.75 -1.38
N ILE A 10 -21.20 -0.65 -1.43
CA ILE A 10 -21.97 0.46 -0.79
C ILE A 10 -22.09 0.23 0.73
N ALA A 11 -22.12 -1.00 1.21
CA ALA A 11 -22.20 -1.31 2.63
C ALA A 11 -20.94 -0.98 3.43
N LEU A 12 -19.77 -0.84 2.79
CA LEU A 12 -18.54 -0.35 3.46
C LEU A 12 -18.55 1.16 3.69
N LEU A 13 -19.39 1.91 2.99
CA LEU A 13 -19.62 3.35 3.19
C LEU A 13 -20.96 3.65 3.90
N LEU A 14 -21.91 2.70 3.90
CA LEU A 14 -23.27 2.88 4.42
C LEU A 14 -23.62 1.93 5.59
N GLY A 15 -22.66 1.32 6.23
CA GLY A 15 -22.88 0.56 7.48
C GLY A 15 -23.43 1.38 8.66
N VAL A 16 -24.12 2.49 8.38
CA VAL A 16 -24.50 3.54 9.33
C VAL A 16 -25.97 3.83 9.42
N ALA A 17 -26.78 3.36 8.50
CA ALA A 17 -28.19 3.77 8.48
C ALA A 17 -29.19 2.69 8.91
N GLY A 18 -28.81 1.73 9.72
CA GLY A 18 -29.70 0.66 10.20
C GLY A 18 -29.72 0.47 11.69
N GLY A 19 -30.44 1.35 12.38
CA GLY A 19 -31.06 1.04 13.67
C GLY A 19 -30.16 0.99 14.90
N VAL A 20 -30.05 2.06 15.60
CA VAL A 20 -30.33 2.24 17.04
C VAL A 20 -30.24 3.74 17.34
N PRO A 21 -31.26 4.39 17.89
CA PRO A 21 -31.19 5.77 18.31
C PRO A 21 -30.49 5.84 19.66
N GLY A 22 -29.24 6.08 19.64
CA GLY A 22 -28.46 6.21 20.87
C GLY A 22 -27.18 6.99 20.70
N SER A 23 -26.87 7.42 19.56
CA SER A 23 -25.79 8.34 19.19
C SER A 23 -25.73 8.34 17.67
N LEU A 24 -25.77 9.50 17.05
CA LEU A 24 -25.14 9.66 15.75
C LEU A 24 -23.64 9.57 16.02
N PRO A 25 -22.97 8.44 15.87
CA PRO A 25 -21.57 8.51 15.68
C PRO A 25 -21.43 9.13 14.30
N ALA A 26 -20.78 10.26 14.20
CA ALA A 26 -20.07 10.62 12.98
C ALA A 26 -19.17 9.40 12.74
N GLN A 27 -19.62 8.52 11.83
CA GLN A 27 -19.09 7.16 11.74
C GLN A 27 -17.80 7.18 10.94
N PHE A 28 -16.78 7.68 11.55
CA PHE A 28 -15.47 7.10 11.34
C PHE A 28 -15.48 5.78 12.11
N GLY A 29 -15.12 4.67 11.46
CA GLY A 29 -15.18 3.36 12.10
C GLY A 29 -14.70 3.45 13.54
N TYR A 30 -15.58 3.12 14.48
CA TYR A 30 -15.36 3.29 15.94
C TYR A 30 -14.07 2.62 16.40
N PHE A 31 -13.56 1.74 15.58
CA PHE A 31 -12.33 0.99 15.73
C PHE A 31 -11.48 1.07 14.45
N GLY A 32 -10.30 0.51 14.49
CA GLY A 32 -9.29 0.51 13.44
C GLY A 32 -8.06 1.32 13.83
N GLN A 33 -6.98 1.05 13.13
CA GLN A 33 -5.72 1.78 13.29
C GLN A 33 -5.92 3.24 12.89
N ASN A 34 -5.26 4.15 13.60
CA ASN A 34 -5.36 5.57 13.34
C ASN A 34 -4.48 5.97 12.16
N LYS A 35 -5.02 6.80 11.31
CA LYS A 35 -4.26 7.63 10.39
C LYS A 35 -3.81 8.87 11.15
N ILE A 36 -2.54 9.23 11.06
CA ILE A 36 -1.95 10.31 11.82
C ILE A 36 -1.34 11.34 10.88
N GLN A 37 -1.78 12.58 10.98
CA GLN A 37 -1.14 13.70 10.32
C GLN A 37 0.05 14.17 11.18
N TYR A 38 1.25 13.73 10.81
CA TYR A 38 2.47 14.11 11.53
C TYR A 38 2.97 15.48 11.14
N GLN A 39 2.71 15.90 9.90
CA GLN A 39 3.10 17.20 9.37
C GLN A 39 1.98 17.81 8.52
N SER A 40 2.05 19.11 8.29
CA SER A 40 1.16 19.83 7.39
C SER A 40 1.91 20.16 6.12
N PHE A 41 1.41 19.73 4.98
CA PHE A 41 2.01 19.97 3.68
C PHE A 41 1.59 21.33 3.11
N ALA A 42 2.56 22.12 2.66
CA ALA A 42 2.32 23.40 1.98
C ALA A 42 2.02 23.16 0.49
N TRP A 43 0.86 22.61 0.19
CA TRP A 43 0.50 22.16 -1.15
C TRP A 43 0.56 23.26 -2.20
N ARG A 44 1.13 22.92 -3.35
CA ARG A 44 1.20 23.72 -4.58
C ARG A 44 0.67 22.91 -5.75
N VAL A 45 0.35 23.60 -6.84
CA VAL A 45 -0.14 23.00 -8.07
C VAL A 45 0.77 23.40 -9.22
N LEU A 46 1.29 22.42 -9.94
CA LEU A 46 2.04 22.58 -11.18
C LEU A 46 1.11 22.19 -12.34
N PRO A 47 0.62 23.17 -13.13
CA PRO A 47 -0.33 22.88 -14.21
C PRO A 47 0.38 22.34 -15.43
N GLY A 48 -0.08 21.18 -15.95
CA GLY A 48 0.29 20.61 -17.23
C GLY A 48 -0.76 20.84 -18.31
N GLU A 49 -0.64 20.18 -19.44
CA GLU A 49 -1.63 20.18 -20.51
C GLU A 49 -2.86 19.34 -20.13
N HIS A 50 -2.63 18.11 -19.66
CA HIS A 50 -3.67 17.14 -19.33
C HIS A 50 -3.77 16.84 -17.83
N VAL A 51 -2.76 17.26 -17.04
CA VAL A 51 -2.61 16.92 -15.62
C VAL A 51 -2.39 18.18 -14.81
N ASP A 52 -3.08 18.29 -13.67
CA ASP A 52 -2.76 19.26 -12.62
C ASP A 52 -2.05 18.51 -11.50
N LEU A 53 -0.74 18.74 -11.33
CA LEU A 53 0.08 18.02 -10.37
C LEU A 53 0.16 18.76 -9.04
N TYR A 54 -0.20 18.07 -7.95
CA TYR A 54 -0.21 18.57 -6.57
C TYR A 54 1.01 18.03 -5.82
N PHE A 55 1.78 18.93 -5.21
CA PHE A 55 3.04 18.64 -4.55
C PHE A 55 3.33 19.66 -3.44
N TYR A 56 4.35 19.42 -2.63
CA TYR A 56 4.86 20.36 -1.62
C TYR A 56 6.31 20.75 -1.90
N PRO A 57 6.84 21.88 -1.35
CA PRO A 57 8.11 22.46 -1.79
C PRO A 57 9.31 21.53 -1.77
N GLU A 58 9.36 20.59 -0.83
CA GLU A 58 10.47 19.66 -0.63
C GLU A 58 10.66 18.71 -1.82
N GLU A 59 9.60 18.48 -2.61
CA GLU A 59 9.59 17.57 -3.76
C GLU A 59 9.44 18.29 -5.12
N GLU A 60 9.74 19.60 -5.22
CA GLU A 60 9.52 20.36 -6.47
C GLU A 60 10.25 19.76 -7.67
N GLU A 61 11.46 19.22 -7.49
CA GLU A 61 12.18 18.56 -8.58
C GLU A 61 11.50 17.28 -9.03
N LEU A 62 11.10 16.43 -8.08
CA LEU A 62 10.30 15.25 -8.34
C LEU A 62 8.99 15.60 -9.07
N ALA A 63 8.33 16.68 -8.65
CA ALA A 63 7.08 17.14 -9.27
C ALA A 63 7.24 17.47 -10.76
N ARG A 64 8.35 18.09 -11.16
CA ARG A 64 8.64 18.39 -12.56
C ARG A 64 8.89 17.14 -13.38
N VAL A 65 9.64 16.18 -12.85
CA VAL A 65 9.84 14.86 -13.48
C VAL A 65 8.52 14.10 -13.60
N ALA A 66 7.74 14.07 -12.52
CA ALA A 66 6.44 13.42 -12.48
C ALA A 66 5.46 14.00 -13.51
N LEU A 67 5.42 15.33 -13.67
CA LEU A 67 4.58 15.98 -14.67
C LEU A 67 5.00 15.55 -16.10
N GLY A 68 6.31 15.49 -16.39
CA GLY A 68 6.80 15.00 -17.67
C GLY A 68 6.39 13.55 -17.95
N TYR A 69 6.51 12.66 -16.96
CA TYR A 69 6.06 11.26 -17.08
C TYR A 69 4.54 11.14 -17.22
N ALA A 70 3.78 12.01 -16.57
CA ALA A 70 2.33 12.00 -16.66
C ALA A 70 1.84 12.41 -18.06
N GLU A 71 2.40 13.48 -18.62
CA GLU A 71 2.04 13.96 -19.96
C GLU A 71 2.47 12.93 -21.05
N GLU A 72 3.67 12.38 -20.94
CA GLU A 72 4.12 11.29 -21.83
C GLU A 72 3.17 10.09 -21.75
N SER A 73 2.83 9.65 -20.53
CA SER A 73 1.95 8.51 -20.29
C SER A 73 0.55 8.77 -20.81
N TYR A 74 0.02 9.99 -20.62
CA TYR A 74 -1.26 10.41 -21.17
C TYR A 74 -1.28 10.25 -22.70
N GLY A 75 -0.29 10.77 -23.42
CA GLY A 75 -0.21 10.67 -24.86
C GLY A 75 -0.10 9.22 -25.38
N VAL A 76 0.56 8.32 -24.61
CA VAL A 76 0.59 6.89 -24.93
C VAL A 76 -0.79 6.26 -24.75
N LEU A 77 -1.47 6.55 -23.63
CA LEU A 77 -2.77 5.96 -23.29
C LEU A 77 -3.89 6.50 -24.18
N GLU A 78 -3.87 7.79 -24.52
CA GLU A 78 -4.81 8.40 -25.45
C GLU A 78 -4.83 7.64 -26.79
N ARG A 79 -3.65 7.31 -27.35
CA ARG A 79 -3.55 6.51 -28.56
C ARG A 79 -4.02 5.07 -28.38
N ARG A 80 -3.64 4.42 -27.26
CA ARG A 80 -4.01 3.01 -26.99
C ARG A 80 -5.51 2.83 -26.77
N PHE A 81 -6.14 3.75 -26.04
CA PHE A 81 -7.58 3.73 -25.81
C PHE A 81 -8.40 4.41 -26.91
N SER A 82 -7.75 5.14 -27.84
CA SER A 82 -8.44 6.01 -28.82
C SER A 82 -9.48 6.92 -28.14
N HIS A 83 -9.08 7.52 -27.01
CA HIS A 83 -9.95 8.29 -26.14
C HIS A 83 -9.17 9.41 -25.45
N SER A 84 -9.75 10.61 -25.38
CA SER A 84 -9.20 11.76 -24.65
C SER A 84 -10.03 12.01 -23.40
N VAL A 85 -9.38 12.17 -22.25
CA VAL A 85 -10.06 12.53 -20.99
C VAL A 85 -10.41 14.02 -21.03
N GLN A 86 -11.69 14.34 -20.81
CA GLN A 86 -12.23 15.70 -21.03
C GLN A 86 -11.73 16.77 -20.04
N HIS A 87 -11.29 16.36 -18.84
CA HIS A 87 -10.84 17.27 -17.79
C HIS A 87 -9.42 16.94 -17.40
N ARG A 88 -8.68 17.95 -16.93
CA ARG A 88 -7.37 17.72 -16.36
C ARG A 88 -7.45 16.74 -15.20
N ILE A 89 -6.48 15.87 -15.15
CA ILE A 89 -6.40 14.81 -14.15
C ILE A 89 -5.65 15.35 -12.92
N PRO A 90 -6.26 15.38 -11.74
CA PRO A 90 -5.55 15.73 -10.52
C PRO A 90 -4.57 14.59 -10.17
N LEU A 91 -3.28 14.91 -10.10
CA LEU A 91 -2.20 14.00 -9.72
C LEU A 91 -1.55 14.50 -8.43
N ILE A 92 -1.72 13.77 -7.34
CA ILE A 92 -1.15 14.09 -6.03
C ILE A 92 0.06 13.19 -5.80
N ILE A 93 1.21 13.77 -5.55
CA ILE A 93 2.43 13.01 -5.26
C ILE A 93 2.89 13.25 -3.83
N TYR A 94 3.64 12.29 -3.30
CA TYR A 94 4.30 12.34 -2.01
C TYR A 94 5.75 11.91 -2.17
N ALA A 95 6.69 12.59 -1.52
CA ALA A 95 8.11 12.28 -1.59
C ALA A 95 8.48 10.92 -0.99
N SER A 96 7.58 10.31 -0.23
CA SER A 96 7.79 9.01 0.40
C SER A 96 6.47 8.27 0.67
N HIS A 97 6.54 6.96 0.85
CA HIS A 97 5.38 6.16 1.30
C HIS A 97 4.91 6.59 2.70
N THR A 98 5.82 6.97 3.57
CA THR A 98 5.51 7.50 4.92
C THR A 98 4.67 8.77 4.88
N ASP A 99 4.93 9.67 3.92
CA ASP A 99 4.10 10.85 3.72
C ASP A 99 2.75 10.48 3.07
N PHE A 100 2.75 9.53 2.14
CA PHE A 100 1.53 9.01 1.52
C PHE A 100 0.57 8.38 2.53
N GLU A 101 1.05 7.72 3.57
CA GLU A 101 0.19 7.19 4.64
C GLU A 101 -0.61 8.26 5.38
N GLN A 102 -0.22 9.53 5.27
CA GLN A 102 -0.94 10.67 5.85
C GLN A 102 -2.08 11.18 4.94
N THR A 103 -2.21 10.68 3.72
CA THR A 103 -3.23 11.15 2.77
C THR A 103 -4.65 11.01 3.33
N ASN A 104 -5.48 12.03 3.12
CA ASN A 104 -6.90 11.97 3.44
C ASN A 104 -7.76 11.48 2.25
N VAL A 105 -7.14 11.21 1.09
CA VAL A 105 -7.80 10.59 -0.06
C VAL A 105 -8.39 9.24 0.30
N LEU A 106 -7.67 8.44 1.08
CA LEU A 106 -8.12 7.16 1.61
C LEU A 106 -8.67 7.32 3.04
N PRO A 107 -9.73 6.59 3.41
CA PRO A 107 -10.29 6.65 4.77
C PRO A 107 -9.43 5.91 5.83
N TYR A 108 -8.43 5.16 5.39
CA TYR A 108 -7.48 4.39 6.21
C TYR A 108 -6.04 4.75 5.85
N ALA A 109 -5.08 4.40 6.69
CA ALA A 109 -3.67 4.52 6.35
C ALA A 109 -3.30 3.47 5.28
N PRO A 110 -2.75 3.89 4.12
CA PRO A 110 -2.32 2.95 3.09
C PRO A 110 -1.32 1.91 3.65
N PRO A 111 -1.47 0.62 3.33
CA PRO A 111 -0.45 -0.39 3.64
C PRO A 111 0.80 -0.19 2.77
N GLU A 112 1.94 -0.72 3.19
CA GLU A 112 3.23 -0.54 2.47
C GLU A 112 3.21 -1.04 1.02
N GLU A 113 2.41 -2.04 0.74
CA GLU A 113 2.29 -2.63 -0.60
C GLU A 113 1.47 -1.77 -1.56
N LEU A 114 0.76 -0.74 -1.07
CA LEU A 114 -0.03 0.16 -1.91
C LEU A 114 0.86 1.28 -2.44
N LEU A 115 1.26 1.18 -3.70
CA LEU A 115 2.15 2.14 -4.36
C LEU A 115 1.42 3.27 -5.10
N GLY A 116 0.10 3.21 -5.19
CA GLY A 116 -0.73 4.22 -5.81
C GLY A 116 -2.21 3.94 -5.64
N VAL A 117 -3.04 4.92 -5.93
CA VAL A 117 -4.49 4.78 -5.94
C VAL A 117 -5.13 5.78 -6.89
N THR A 118 -6.06 5.29 -7.69
CA THR A 118 -6.95 6.12 -8.49
C THR A 118 -8.33 6.14 -7.85
N ASP A 119 -8.71 7.30 -7.31
CA ASP A 119 -10.02 7.52 -6.70
C ASP A 119 -11.09 7.74 -7.77
N PHE A 120 -12.14 6.93 -7.74
CA PHE A 120 -13.21 6.97 -8.73
C PHE A 120 -14.17 8.18 -8.57
N LEU A 121 -14.27 8.77 -7.37
CA LEU A 121 -15.19 9.90 -7.12
C LEU A 121 -14.67 11.18 -7.78
N LYS A 122 -13.42 11.51 -7.55
CA LYS A 122 -12.77 12.73 -8.10
C LYS A 122 -11.84 12.43 -9.27
N ARG A 123 -11.67 11.17 -9.65
CA ARG A 123 -10.75 10.71 -10.70
C ARG A 123 -9.34 11.26 -10.53
N ARG A 124 -8.90 11.38 -9.28
CA ARG A 124 -7.56 11.82 -8.92
C ARG A 124 -6.66 10.61 -8.73
N VAL A 125 -5.43 10.78 -9.12
CA VAL A 125 -4.34 9.82 -8.89
C VAL A 125 -3.53 10.28 -7.69
N THR A 126 -3.20 9.38 -6.79
CA THR A 126 -2.38 9.68 -5.62
C THR A 126 -1.33 8.59 -5.46
N LEU A 127 -0.06 8.95 -5.40
CA LEU A 127 1.03 7.98 -5.30
C LEU A 127 2.26 8.54 -4.58
N PRO A 128 3.03 7.69 -3.87
CA PRO A 128 4.31 8.03 -3.29
C PRO A 128 5.45 7.84 -4.29
N PHE A 129 6.54 8.53 -4.06
CA PHE A 129 7.83 8.20 -4.64
C PHE A 129 8.57 7.20 -3.72
N THR A 130 9.20 6.18 -4.32
CA THR A 130 9.91 5.11 -3.61
C THR A 130 11.43 5.19 -3.77
N GLY A 131 11.94 6.29 -4.33
CA GLY A 131 13.36 6.49 -4.61
C GLY A 131 13.80 6.02 -5.99
N ASN A 132 12.94 5.30 -6.74
CA ASN A 132 13.24 4.82 -8.11
C ASN A 132 12.31 5.47 -9.13
N TYR A 133 12.88 6.12 -10.14
CA TYR A 133 12.10 6.84 -11.15
C TYR A 133 11.45 5.93 -12.20
N ALA A 134 12.05 4.79 -12.49
CA ALA A 134 11.45 3.84 -13.44
C ALA A 134 10.22 3.15 -12.83
N ASP A 135 10.33 2.71 -11.57
CA ASP A 135 9.21 2.14 -10.81
C ASP A 135 8.10 3.18 -10.63
N PHE A 136 8.47 4.42 -10.33
CA PHE A 136 7.53 5.53 -10.21
C PHE A 136 6.79 5.83 -11.52
N ARG A 137 7.52 5.84 -12.68
CA ARG A 137 6.92 6.01 -14.01
C ARG A 137 5.95 4.87 -14.34
N HIS A 138 6.31 3.63 -13.97
CA HIS A 138 5.43 2.46 -14.09
C HIS A 138 4.14 2.66 -13.31
N THR A 139 4.24 2.89 -12.00
CA THR A 139 3.09 3.09 -11.11
C THR A 139 2.21 4.25 -11.56
N LEU A 140 2.82 5.38 -11.93
CA LEU A 140 2.09 6.54 -12.44
C LEU A 140 1.29 6.20 -13.71
N ARG A 141 1.88 5.47 -14.66
CA ARG A 141 1.17 5.05 -15.87
C ARG A 141 0.09 4.01 -15.57
N HIS A 142 0.34 3.09 -14.64
CA HIS A 142 -0.64 2.13 -14.14
C HIS A 142 -1.89 2.84 -13.63
N GLU A 143 -1.72 3.82 -12.75
CA GLU A 143 -2.82 4.62 -12.20
C GLU A 143 -3.55 5.45 -13.27
N LEU A 144 -2.82 5.99 -14.23
CA LEU A 144 -3.45 6.71 -15.35
C LEU A 144 -4.30 5.78 -16.23
N VAL A 145 -3.94 4.50 -16.39
CA VAL A 145 -4.81 3.53 -17.09
C VAL A 145 -6.18 3.48 -16.42
N HIS A 146 -6.24 3.45 -15.08
CA HIS A 146 -7.50 3.47 -14.36
C HIS A 146 -8.31 4.75 -14.61
N VAL A 147 -7.66 5.90 -14.75
CA VAL A 147 -8.35 7.14 -15.14
C VAL A 147 -9.03 7.02 -16.49
N PHE A 148 -8.34 6.45 -17.50
CA PHE A 148 -8.92 6.21 -18.83
C PHE A 148 -10.07 5.20 -18.78
N GLN A 149 -9.92 4.10 -18.04
CA GLN A 149 -10.99 3.11 -17.81
C GLN A 149 -12.23 3.75 -17.19
N LEU A 150 -12.06 4.56 -16.14
CA LEU A 150 -13.14 5.27 -15.46
C LEU A 150 -13.79 6.33 -16.35
N SER A 151 -12.99 7.04 -17.15
CA SER A 151 -13.50 8.04 -18.09
C SER A 151 -14.43 7.40 -19.12
N LEU A 152 -14.00 6.33 -19.78
CA LEU A 152 -14.78 5.58 -20.76
C LEU A 152 -16.04 4.94 -20.15
N ALA A 153 -15.90 4.33 -18.96
CA ALA A 153 -17.05 3.72 -18.26
C ALA A 153 -18.09 4.79 -17.87
N THR A 154 -17.64 5.96 -17.43
CA THR A 154 -18.53 7.06 -17.09
C THR A 154 -19.23 7.62 -18.34
N GLU A 155 -18.51 7.82 -19.43
CA GLU A 155 -19.10 8.28 -20.69
C GLU A 155 -20.17 7.29 -21.17
N ALA A 156 -19.87 6.00 -21.16
CA ALA A 156 -20.82 4.95 -21.52
C ALA A 156 -22.07 4.98 -20.62
N TYR A 157 -21.88 5.13 -19.31
CA TYR A 157 -22.99 5.21 -18.34
C TYR A 157 -23.88 6.45 -18.57
N LEU A 158 -23.28 7.62 -18.78
CA LEU A 158 -24.03 8.87 -19.01
C LEU A 158 -24.76 8.85 -20.36
N ARG A 159 -24.14 8.27 -21.38
CA ARG A 159 -24.73 8.20 -22.73
C ARG A 159 -25.83 7.15 -22.84
N TYR A 160 -25.70 6.05 -22.08
CA TYR A 160 -26.63 4.91 -22.12
C TYR A 160 -27.14 4.52 -20.73
N PRO A 161 -27.82 5.42 -19.99
CA PRO A 161 -28.13 5.21 -18.56
C PRO A 161 -29.17 4.11 -18.31
N ARG A 162 -29.86 3.64 -19.35
CA ARG A 162 -30.91 2.61 -19.26
C ARG A 162 -30.40 1.21 -19.63
N THR A 163 -29.15 1.07 -20.07
CA THR A 163 -28.56 -0.20 -20.41
C THR A 163 -27.91 -0.84 -19.19
N THR A 164 -27.90 -2.17 -19.15
CA THR A 164 -27.11 -2.91 -18.18
C THR A 164 -25.68 -2.96 -18.70
N HIS A 165 -24.73 -2.42 -17.95
CA HIS A 165 -23.31 -2.47 -18.31
C HIS A 165 -22.68 -3.74 -17.75
N ALA A 166 -21.85 -4.41 -18.55
CA ALA A 166 -21.06 -5.55 -18.09
C ALA A 166 -20.09 -5.11 -16.98
N ALA A 167 -20.11 -5.82 -15.85
CA ALA A 167 -19.10 -5.60 -14.81
C ALA A 167 -17.79 -6.28 -15.24
N LEU A 168 -16.72 -5.52 -15.29
CA LEU A 168 -15.40 -6.05 -15.59
C LEU A 168 -14.79 -6.68 -14.33
N PRO A 169 -14.19 -7.87 -14.42
CA PRO A 169 -13.53 -8.51 -13.29
C PRO A 169 -12.23 -7.78 -12.94
N LEU A 170 -11.82 -7.88 -11.66
CA LEU A 170 -10.63 -7.19 -11.15
C LEU A 170 -9.35 -7.56 -11.94
N TRP A 171 -9.18 -8.85 -12.29
CA TRP A 171 -8.03 -9.30 -13.08
C TRP A 171 -7.93 -8.65 -14.48
N TRP A 172 -9.08 -8.20 -15.04
CA TRP A 172 -9.09 -7.47 -16.31
C TRP A 172 -8.66 -6.03 -16.12
N THR A 173 -9.21 -5.34 -15.10
CA THR A 173 -8.93 -3.91 -14.84
C THR A 173 -7.48 -3.71 -14.41
N GLU A 174 -7.00 -4.50 -13.45
CA GLU A 174 -5.61 -4.45 -12.98
C GLU A 174 -4.63 -4.99 -14.02
N GLY A 175 -4.98 -6.11 -14.66
CA GLY A 175 -4.14 -6.68 -15.72
C GLY A 175 -3.95 -5.75 -16.91
N LEU A 176 -4.95 -4.91 -17.24
CA LEU A 176 -4.79 -3.90 -18.29
C LEU A 176 -3.87 -2.78 -17.83
N ALA A 177 -3.95 -2.38 -16.57
CA ALA A 177 -3.07 -1.38 -16.00
C ALA A 177 -1.61 -1.86 -16.04
N GLU A 178 -1.34 -3.13 -15.69
CA GLU A 178 -0.01 -3.75 -15.85
C GLU A 178 0.44 -3.81 -17.30
N TYR A 179 -0.40 -4.30 -18.18
CA TYR A 179 -0.05 -4.49 -19.60
C TYR A 179 0.20 -3.17 -20.34
N PHE A 180 -0.52 -2.09 -19.99
CA PHE A 180 -0.37 -0.78 -20.62
C PHE A 180 0.67 0.11 -19.94
N SER A 181 1.20 -0.28 -18.80
CA SER A 181 2.28 0.44 -18.10
C SER A 181 3.68 -0.01 -18.53
N ALA A 182 4.35 -0.89 -17.82
CA ALA A 182 5.71 -1.34 -18.11
C ALA A 182 5.78 -2.79 -18.64
N GLY A 183 4.79 -3.61 -18.29
CA GLY A 183 4.79 -5.04 -18.57
C GLY A 183 5.40 -5.88 -17.44
N GLU A 184 5.67 -7.16 -17.74
CA GLU A 184 6.17 -8.12 -16.74
C GLU A 184 7.64 -7.86 -16.39
N ASP A 185 7.94 -7.90 -15.11
CA ASP A 185 9.30 -7.90 -14.58
C ASP A 185 9.76 -9.32 -14.21
N ALA A 186 10.99 -9.47 -13.69
CA ALA A 186 11.55 -10.77 -13.34
C ALA A 186 10.82 -11.44 -12.16
N ARG A 187 10.15 -10.67 -11.27
CA ARG A 187 9.35 -11.21 -10.16
C ARG A 187 8.02 -11.73 -10.68
N ASP A 188 7.37 -11.01 -11.56
CA ASP A 188 6.17 -11.46 -12.26
C ASP A 188 6.44 -12.76 -13.03
N GLU A 189 7.53 -12.79 -13.79
CA GLU A 189 8.00 -13.98 -14.52
C GLU A 189 8.23 -15.17 -13.57
N MET A 190 8.82 -14.95 -12.41
CA MET A 190 9.04 -15.97 -11.39
C MET A 190 7.72 -16.56 -10.89
N ILE A 191 6.74 -15.70 -10.56
CA ILE A 191 5.42 -16.12 -10.09
C ILE A 191 4.67 -16.89 -11.17
N LEU A 192 4.62 -16.35 -12.39
CA LEU A 192 3.93 -16.95 -13.53
C LEU A 192 4.53 -18.29 -13.92
N ARG A 193 5.87 -18.41 -13.91
CA ARG A 193 6.59 -19.66 -14.15
C ARG A 193 6.24 -20.72 -13.12
N GLU A 194 6.32 -20.38 -11.83
CA GLU A 194 6.00 -21.31 -10.74
C GLU A 194 4.54 -21.81 -10.84
N LEU A 195 3.57 -20.90 -11.03
CA LEU A 195 2.16 -21.24 -11.21
C LEU A 195 1.94 -22.19 -12.39
N THR A 196 2.62 -21.90 -13.51
CA THR A 196 2.45 -22.67 -14.75
C THR A 196 3.03 -24.06 -14.63
N VAL A 197 4.26 -24.16 -14.12
CA VAL A 197 4.99 -25.43 -14.02
C VAL A 197 4.42 -26.33 -12.93
N SER A 198 3.99 -25.76 -11.81
CA SER A 198 3.35 -26.52 -10.72
C SER A 198 1.91 -26.96 -11.02
N GLY A 199 1.34 -26.52 -12.16
CA GLY A 199 -0.06 -26.81 -12.53
C GLY A 199 -1.08 -26.08 -11.68
N ARG A 200 -0.70 -24.99 -11.01
CA ARG A 200 -1.56 -24.17 -10.13
C ARG A 200 -2.07 -22.90 -10.80
N LEU A 201 -1.80 -22.73 -12.09
CA LEU A 201 -2.29 -21.57 -12.84
C LEU A 201 -3.84 -21.60 -12.82
N PRO A 202 -4.51 -20.57 -12.27
CA PRO A 202 -5.96 -20.57 -12.18
C PRO A 202 -6.61 -20.45 -13.56
N THR A 203 -7.83 -20.90 -13.69
CA THR A 203 -8.65 -20.66 -14.88
C THR A 203 -9.26 -19.26 -14.84
N LEU A 204 -9.56 -18.67 -16.01
CA LEU A 204 -10.22 -17.36 -16.05
C LEU A 204 -11.57 -17.31 -15.31
N PRO A 205 -12.42 -18.35 -15.35
CA PRO A 205 -13.62 -18.41 -14.52
C PRO A 205 -13.34 -18.34 -13.00
N GLN A 206 -12.23 -18.95 -12.52
CA GLN A 206 -11.84 -18.88 -11.11
C GLN A 206 -11.37 -17.47 -10.73
N LEU A 207 -10.72 -16.75 -11.64
CA LEU A 207 -10.22 -15.39 -11.41
C LEU A 207 -11.35 -14.35 -11.26
N GLN A 208 -12.57 -14.62 -11.70
CA GLN A 208 -13.70 -13.69 -11.53
C GLN A 208 -13.98 -13.30 -10.07
N TYR A 209 -13.57 -14.17 -9.14
CA TYR A 209 -13.80 -13.99 -7.71
C TYR A 209 -12.48 -13.89 -6.92
N ALA A 210 -11.35 -13.90 -7.61
CA ALA A 210 -10.03 -13.81 -6.97
C ALA A 210 -9.68 -12.37 -6.62
N GLY A 211 -8.88 -12.20 -5.59
CA GLY A 211 -8.29 -10.93 -5.13
C GLY A 211 -6.85 -11.13 -4.67
N GLY A 212 -6.22 -10.04 -4.23
CA GLY A 212 -4.85 -10.05 -3.73
C GLY A 212 -3.79 -9.82 -4.81
N GLY A 213 -2.54 -9.63 -4.41
CA GLY A 213 -1.44 -9.18 -5.27
C GLY A 213 -1.12 -10.08 -6.48
N ILE A 214 -1.48 -11.36 -6.42
CA ILE A 214 -1.24 -12.31 -7.53
C ILE A 214 -2.09 -12.01 -8.79
N ILE A 215 -3.16 -11.23 -8.63
CA ILE A 215 -4.03 -10.83 -9.76
C ILE A 215 -3.27 -9.98 -10.78
N TYR A 216 -2.31 -9.16 -10.35
CA TYR A 216 -1.56 -8.23 -11.20
C TYR A 216 -0.75 -8.97 -12.26
N PRO A 217 0.23 -9.84 -11.90
CA PRO A 217 1.00 -10.58 -12.90
C PRO A 217 0.13 -11.51 -13.74
N ILE A 218 -0.86 -12.18 -13.14
CA ILE A 218 -1.75 -13.07 -13.89
C ILE A 218 -2.57 -12.27 -14.90
N GLY A 219 -3.23 -11.19 -14.47
CA GLY A 219 -4.02 -10.32 -15.34
C GLY A 219 -3.17 -9.71 -16.45
N GLY A 220 -1.98 -9.18 -16.12
CA GLY A 220 -1.03 -8.66 -17.09
C GLY A 220 -0.66 -9.68 -18.16
N SER A 221 -0.39 -10.93 -17.76
CA SER A 221 -0.07 -12.02 -18.71
C SER A 221 -1.25 -12.39 -19.63
N ILE A 222 -2.48 -12.35 -19.12
CA ILE A 222 -3.69 -12.61 -19.91
C ILE A 222 -3.88 -11.50 -20.93
N LEU A 223 -3.80 -10.23 -20.53
CA LEU A 223 -3.95 -9.09 -21.44
C LEU A 223 -2.83 -9.05 -22.49
N ARG A 224 -1.60 -9.44 -22.14
CA ARG A 224 -0.51 -9.62 -23.09
C ARG A 224 -0.82 -10.74 -24.11
N TYR A 225 -1.33 -11.87 -23.64
CA TYR A 225 -1.78 -12.96 -24.54
C TYR A 225 -2.84 -12.44 -25.51
N LEU A 226 -3.87 -11.76 -25.02
CA LEU A 226 -4.96 -11.21 -25.83
C LEU A 226 -4.45 -10.15 -26.82
N GLY A 227 -3.63 -9.21 -26.36
CA GLY A 227 -3.07 -8.17 -27.21
C GLY A 227 -2.16 -8.72 -28.32
N THR A 228 -1.26 -9.65 -27.98
CA THR A 228 -0.33 -10.25 -28.95
C THR A 228 -1.01 -11.20 -29.92
N THR A 229 -2.06 -11.89 -29.51
CA THR A 229 -2.74 -12.90 -30.34
C THR A 229 -3.85 -12.29 -31.19
N TYR A 230 -4.64 -11.35 -30.62
CA TYR A 230 -5.84 -10.82 -31.26
C TYR A 230 -5.78 -9.32 -31.58
N GLY A 231 -4.75 -8.63 -31.08
CA GLY A 231 -4.51 -7.20 -31.28
C GLY A 231 -5.05 -6.30 -30.15
N ASP A 232 -4.24 -5.33 -29.74
CA ASP A 232 -4.54 -4.38 -28.63
C ASP A 232 -5.83 -3.60 -28.82
N TRP A 233 -6.19 -3.29 -30.08
CA TRP A 233 -7.39 -2.51 -30.38
C TRP A 233 -8.68 -3.17 -29.89
N ARG A 234 -8.72 -4.50 -29.76
CA ARG A 234 -9.89 -5.24 -29.24
C ARG A 234 -10.08 -5.00 -27.76
N ILE A 235 -8.98 -4.84 -27.03
CA ILE A 235 -9.00 -4.52 -25.59
C ILE A 235 -9.63 -3.15 -25.38
N ALA A 236 -9.18 -2.14 -26.13
CA ALA A 236 -9.75 -0.79 -26.08
C ALA A 236 -11.23 -0.77 -26.52
N SER A 237 -11.59 -1.52 -27.58
CA SER A 237 -12.97 -1.60 -28.08
C SER A 237 -13.95 -2.10 -27.01
N LEU A 238 -13.52 -2.98 -26.09
CA LEU A 238 -14.39 -3.44 -25.00
C LEU A 238 -14.92 -2.27 -24.16
N TYR A 239 -14.06 -1.30 -23.84
CA TYR A 239 -14.47 -0.13 -23.05
C TYR A 239 -15.40 0.81 -23.82
N HIS A 240 -15.17 1.01 -25.10
CA HIS A 240 -16.05 1.83 -25.95
C HIS A 240 -17.44 1.20 -26.14
N ASP A 241 -17.47 -0.12 -26.18
CA ASP A 241 -18.67 -0.90 -26.49
C ASP A 241 -19.33 -1.54 -25.25
N ILE A 242 -18.82 -1.28 -24.05
CA ILE A 242 -19.27 -1.94 -22.81
C ILE A 242 -20.78 -1.84 -22.56
N TRP A 243 -21.41 -0.79 -23.07
CA TRP A 243 -22.85 -0.55 -22.99
C TRP A 243 -23.70 -1.52 -23.81
N LYS A 244 -23.12 -2.22 -24.78
CA LYS A 244 -23.78 -3.21 -25.64
C LYS A 244 -23.94 -4.57 -24.94
N TYR A 245 -23.08 -4.86 -23.97
CA TYR A 245 -22.93 -6.20 -23.40
C TYR A 245 -23.67 -6.32 -22.06
N GLN A 246 -24.41 -7.42 -21.91
CA GLN A 246 -25.09 -7.76 -20.65
C GLN A 246 -24.17 -8.42 -19.63
N SER A 247 -23.14 -9.10 -20.11
CA SER A 247 -22.13 -9.77 -19.30
C SER A 247 -20.74 -9.64 -19.92
N PHE A 248 -19.72 -9.87 -19.12
CA PHE A 248 -18.35 -9.90 -19.59
C PHE A 248 -18.10 -11.06 -20.58
N ASP A 249 -18.75 -12.22 -20.39
CA ASP A 249 -18.66 -13.36 -21.33
C ASP A 249 -19.26 -13.03 -22.70
N ASP A 250 -20.34 -12.25 -22.75
CA ASP A 250 -20.91 -11.78 -24.03
C ASP A 250 -19.94 -10.86 -24.77
N ALA A 251 -19.26 -9.96 -24.05
CA ALA A 251 -18.26 -9.11 -24.63
C ALA A 251 -17.09 -9.90 -25.23
N LEU A 252 -16.62 -10.92 -24.53
CA LEU A 252 -15.54 -11.79 -25.01
C LEU A 252 -15.94 -12.58 -26.24
N ARG A 253 -17.17 -13.12 -26.30
CA ARG A 253 -17.68 -13.83 -27.47
C ARG A 253 -17.75 -12.94 -28.71
N GLU A 254 -18.19 -11.70 -28.53
CA GLU A 254 -18.28 -10.78 -29.69
C GLU A 254 -16.90 -10.32 -30.15
N LEU A 255 -16.02 -9.94 -29.24
CA LEU A 255 -14.71 -9.39 -29.56
C LEU A 255 -13.70 -10.44 -30.03
N TYR A 256 -13.72 -11.62 -29.44
CA TYR A 256 -12.70 -12.66 -29.65
C TYR A 256 -13.25 -13.91 -30.34
N GLY A 257 -14.57 -14.06 -30.44
CA GLY A 257 -15.21 -15.28 -30.94
C GLY A 257 -15.02 -16.49 -30.02
N ARG A 258 -14.78 -16.24 -28.73
CA ARG A 258 -14.44 -17.25 -27.71
C ARG A 258 -15.21 -17.01 -26.42
N THR A 259 -15.54 -18.10 -25.74
CA THR A 259 -16.03 -18.05 -24.37
C THR A 259 -14.87 -17.79 -23.40
N LEU A 260 -15.19 -17.35 -22.17
CA LEU A 260 -14.21 -17.21 -21.10
C LEU A 260 -13.42 -18.52 -20.84
N ALA A 261 -14.09 -19.68 -20.91
CA ALA A 261 -13.43 -20.98 -20.73
C ALA A 261 -12.45 -21.30 -21.89
N GLN A 262 -12.85 -21.03 -23.13
CA GLN A 262 -11.97 -21.25 -24.29
C GLN A 262 -10.74 -20.34 -24.25
N LEU A 263 -10.90 -19.05 -23.91
CA LEU A 263 -9.77 -18.15 -23.73
C LEU A 263 -8.86 -18.61 -22.59
N SER A 264 -9.45 -19.16 -21.52
CA SER A 264 -8.69 -19.76 -20.41
C SER A 264 -7.78 -20.90 -20.89
N ASP A 265 -8.33 -21.83 -21.66
CA ASP A 265 -7.56 -22.97 -22.17
C ASP A 265 -6.45 -22.53 -23.14
N GLU A 266 -6.75 -21.57 -24.01
CA GLU A 266 -5.78 -21.01 -24.95
C GLU A 266 -4.64 -20.28 -24.25
N TRP A 267 -4.96 -19.42 -23.26
CA TRP A 267 -3.96 -18.71 -22.46
C TRP A 267 -3.11 -19.68 -21.62
N GLN A 268 -3.72 -20.66 -20.94
CA GLN A 268 -2.95 -21.66 -20.21
C GLN A 268 -2.03 -22.48 -21.10
N TYR A 269 -2.45 -22.79 -22.33
CA TYR A 269 -1.60 -23.45 -23.31
C TYR A 269 -0.43 -22.54 -23.74
N TRP A 270 -0.68 -21.24 -23.97
CA TRP A 270 0.34 -20.25 -24.28
C TRP A 270 1.37 -20.13 -23.15
N MET A 271 0.94 -20.11 -21.88
CA MET A 271 1.80 -20.10 -20.70
C MET A 271 2.67 -21.35 -20.59
N ARG A 272 2.10 -22.53 -20.85
CA ARG A 272 2.87 -23.79 -20.86
C ARG A 272 3.95 -23.79 -21.92
N ARG A 273 3.64 -23.29 -23.11
CA ARG A 273 4.63 -23.17 -24.20
C ARG A 273 5.79 -22.23 -23.82
N ARG A 274 5.50 -21.20 -23.04
CA ARG A 274 6.50 -20.23 -22.59
C ARG A 274 7.46 -20.82 -21.57
N TYR A 275 6.94 -21.50 -20.54
CA TYR A 275 7.74 -21.87 -19.36
C TYR A 275 8.17 -23.35 -19.27
N PHE A 276 7.57 -24.26 -19.99
CA PHE A 276 7.98 -25.68 -19.89
C PHE A 276 9.38 -25.95 -20.42
N ILE A 277 9.90 -25.08 -21.28
CA ILE A 277 11.28 -25.14 -21.72
C ILE A 277 12.26 -24.93 -20.56
N ASP A 278 11.89 -24.14 -19.57
CA ASP A 278 12.73 -23.83 -18.39
C ASP A 278 12.90 -25.04 -17.46
N VAL A 279 11.95 -25.98 -17.49
CA VAL A 279 12.02 -27.22 -16.69
C VAL A 279 13.23 -28.08 -17.08
N ALA A 280 13.60 -28.07 -18.36
CA ALA A 280 14.77 -28.81 -18.83
C ALA A 280 16.09 -28.15 -18.41
N ALA A 281 16.09 -26.83 -18.25
CA ALA A 281 17.27 -26.02 -17.93
C ALA A 281 17.46 -25.75 -16.43
N SER A 282 16.42 -25.95 -15.61
CA SER A 282 16.41 -25.56 -14.19
C SER A 282 15.97 -26.72 -13.29
N LYS A 283 16.22 -26.61 -11.99
CA LYS A 283 15.84 -27.63 -11.02
C LYS A 283 14.91 -27.05 -9.95
N PRO A 284 13.89 -27.80 -9.50
CA PRO A 284 13.10 -27.41 -8.33
C PRO A 284 13.99 -27.19 -7.11
N LEU A 285 13.71 -26.18 -6.31
CA LEU A 285 14.44 -25.85 -5.08
C LEU A 285 14.53 -27.04 -4.12
N ALA A 286 13.48 -27.84 -4.01
CA ALA A 286 13.43 -29.04 -3.17
C ALA A 286 14.50 -30.11 -3.54
N LEU A 287 15.07 -30.07 -4.74
CA LEU A 287 16.14 -30.98 -5.18
C LEU A 287 17.55 -30.42 -5.00
N THR A 288 17.67 -29.12 -4.74
CA THR A 288 18.96 -28.41 -4.74
C THR A 288 19.30 -27.73 -3.41
N ALA A 289 18.31 -27.58 -2.54
CA ALA A 289 18.44 -26.90 -1.25
C ALA A 289 17.51 -27.50 -0.20
N SER A 290 17.86 -27.36 1.06
CA SER A 290 17.03 -27.74 2.20
C SER A 290 16.13 -26.57 2.61
N LEU A 291 14.85 -26.83 2.80
CA LEU A 291 13.90 -25.81 3.30
C LEU A 291 14.19 -25.51 4.78
N ILE A 292 14.45 -24.25 5.11
CA ILE A 292 14.55 -23.78 6.49
C ILE A 292 13.15 -23.47 7.04
N THR A 293 12.42 -22.61 6.35
CA THR A 293 11.08 -22.20 6.78
C THR A 293 10.27 -21.62 5.61
N ARG A 294 8.95 -21.63 5.77
CA ARG A 294 8.00 -21.03 4.82
C ARG A 294 7.58 -19.63 5.26
N LEU A 295 7.00 -18.86 4.36
CA LEU A 295 6.49 -17.49 4.60
C LEU A 295 7.58 -16.58 5.20
N ALA A 296 8.77 -16.58 4.62
CA ALA A 296 9.92 -15.89 5.17
C ALA A 296 10.82 -15.32 4.09
N ILE A 297 11.39 -14.14 4.36
CA ILE A 297 12.25 -13.39 3.44
C ILE A 297 13.42 -12.73 4.17
N LYS A 298 14.42 -12.22 3.40
CA LYS A 298 15.57 -11.45 3.87
C LYS A 298 16.37 -12.14 4.97
N PRO A 299 16.93 -13.35 4.70
CA PRO A 299 17.68 -14.09 5.70
C PRO A 299 18.97 -13.39 6.10
N THR A 300 19.33 -13.49 7.38
CA THR A 300 20.64 -13.08 7.89
C THR A 300 21.17 -14.14 8.84
N ALA A 301 22.22 -14.84 8.42
CA ALA A 301 22.88 -15.85 9.24
C ALA A 301 23.74 -15.20 10.32
N TYR A 302 23.71 -15.75 11.53
CA TYR A 302 24.47 -15.25 12.66
C TYR A 302 24.82 -16.36 13.65
N ARG A 303 25.85 -16.11 14.50
CA ARG A 303 26.17 -16.91 15.68
C ARG A 303 26.32 -16.02 16.90
N LEU A 304 25.77 -16.43 18.02
CA LEU A 304 25.98 -15.72 19.28
C LEU A 304 27.38 -15.94 19.82
N PRO A 305 27.97 -14.99 20.54
CA PRO A 305 29.27 -15.17 21.18
C PRO A 305 29.28 -16.40 22.13
N GLY A 306 30.17 -17.35 21.85
CA GLY A 306 30.30 -18.60 22.60
C GLY A 306 29.34 -19.71 22.18
N ASP A 307 28.50 -19.51 21.18
CA ASP A 307 27.64 -20.54 20.59
C ASP A 307 28.24 -21.07 19.27
N THR A 308 28.12 -22.38 19.06
CA THR A 308 28.51 -23.03 17.81
C THR A 308 27.37 -23.16 16.80
N THR A 309 26.14 -22.95 17.24
CA THR A 309 24.93 -23.06 16.42
C THR A 309 24.79 -21.87 15.51
N THR A 310 24.71 -22.10 14.21
CA THR A 310 24.33 -21.06 13.25
C THR A 310 22.80 -20.89 13.21
N ARG A 311 22.37 -19.67 13.40
CA ARG A 311 20.96 -19.29 13.34
C ARG A 311 20.72 -18.33 12.18
N VAL A 312 19.45 -18.19 11.78
CA VAL A 312 19.00 -17.26 10.74
C VAL A 312 17.95 -16.34 11.33
N LEU A 313 18.19 -15.03 11.24
CA LEU A 313 17.14 -14.01 11.41
C LEU A 313 16.43 -13.79 10.08
N TYR A 314 15.14 -13.53 10.15
CA TYR A 314 14.33 -13.26 8.95
C TYR A 314 13.04 -12.55 9.32
N PHE A 315 12.42 -11.92 8.32
CA PHE A 315 11.06 -11.39 8.45
C PHE A 315 10.04 -12.44 8.04
N SER A 316 8.92 -12.49 8.76
CA SER A 316 7.83 -13.39 8.45
C SER A 316 6.50 -12.83 8.95
N PRO A 317 5.40 -12.94 8.16
CA PRO A 317 4.05 -12.67 8.62
C PRO A 317 3.34 -13.91 9.19
N ALA A 318 4.07 -14.92 9.66
CA ALA A 318 3.52 -16.21 10.07
C ALA A 318 2.55 -16.11 11.27
N ASP A 319 2.68 -15.10 12.12
CA ASP A 319 1.75 -14.76 13.20
C ASP A 319 0.68 -13.74 12.80
N GLY A 320 0.61 -13.40 11.50
CA GLY A 320 -0.31 -12.42 10.95
C GLY A 320 0.20 -10.98 10.96
N TYR A 321 1.36 -10.72 11.56
CA TYR A 321 2.04 -9.43 11.58
C TYR A 321 3.46 -9.60 11.03
N ALA A 322 4.00 -8.58 10.38
CA ALA A 322 5.40 -8.62 9.99
C ALA A 322 6.28 -8.58 11.24
N SER A 323 6.88 -9.72 11.59
CA SER A 323 7.71 -9.91 12.79
C SER A 323 9.10 -10.41 12.42
N ILE A 324 10.09 -10.19 13.32
CA ILE A 324 11.44 -10.73 13.16
C ILE A 324 11.54 -12.05 13.93
N TYR A 325 11.92 -13.09 13.21
CA TYR A 325 12.08 -14.45 13.73
C TYR A 325 13.53 -14.89 13.75
N SER A 326 13.86 -15.82 14.63
CA SER A 326 15.12 -16.56 14.66
C SER A 326 14.87 -18.05 14.60
N ARG A 327 15.69 -18.75 13.81
CA ARG A 327 15.65 -20.21 13.65
C ARG A 327 17.06 -20.77 13.39
N ASN A 328 17.32 -22.01 13.77
CA ASN A 328 18.61 -22.68 13.39
C ASN A 328 18.54 -23.15 11.93
N LEU A 329 19.71 -23.50 11.35
CA LEU A 329 19.81 -23.95 9.95
C LEU A 329 19.04 -25.25 9.69
N GLU A 330 18.91 -26.11 10.69
CA GLU A 330 18.22 -27.39 10.60
C GLU A 330 16.69 -27.22 10.58
N GLY A 331 16.23 -26.01 10.73
CA GLY A 331 14.79 -25.71 10.67
C GLY A 331 14.05 -26.01 11.97
N HIS A 332 14.72 -26.02 13.10
CA HIS A 332 14.17 -26.22 14.44
C HIS A 332 14.36 -24.98 15.32
N ASP A 333 13.81 -24.99 16.52
CA ASP A 333 13.99 -23.94 17.53
C ASP A 333 13.68 -22.53 17.01
N THR A 334 12.43 -22.36 16.56
CA THR A 334 11.92 -21.10 16.06
C THR A 334 11.33 -20.25 17.20
N HIS A 335 11.72 -18.98 17.27
CA HIS A 335 11.10 -18.00 18.17
C HIS A 335 11.01 -16.62 17.54
N ILE A 336 10.07 -15.80 18.01
CA ILE A 336 9.94 -14.40 17.61
C ILE A 336 10.95 -13.60 18.44
N VAL A 337 11.78 -12.83 17.76
CA VAL A 337 12.77 -11.93 18.38
C VAL A 337 12.15 -10.56 18.60
N VAL A 338 11.43 -10.03 17.60
CA VAL A 338 10.74 -8.75 17.70
C VAL A 338 9.34 -8.89 17.10
N HIS A 339 8.32 -8.59 17.90
CA HIS A 339 6.96 -8.48 17.42
C HIS A 339 6.76 -7.14 16.74
N GLY A 340 6.40 -7.16 15.44
CA GLY A 340 6.06 -5.97 14.66
C GLY A 340 4.58 -5.62 14.69
N GLU A 341 4.24 -4.42 14.25
CA GLU A 341 2.88 -3.94 13.98
C GLU A 341 1.88 -3.99 15.16
N ARG A 342 2.37 -4.21 16.38
CA ARG A 342 1.55 -4.30 17.60
C ARG A 342 1.73 -3.12 18.55
N THR A 343 2.83 -2.41 18.42
CA THR A 343 3.21 -1.33 19.34
C THR A 343 3.73 -0.12 18.58
N PRO A 344 3.63 1.11 19.15
CA PRO A 344 4.21 2.29 18.52
C PRO A 344 5.73 2.24 18.34
N GLN A 345 6.40 1.27 18.94
CA GLN A 345 7.86 1.12 18.85
C GLN A 345 8.31 0.45 17.56
N PHE A 346 7.46 -0.43 17.00
CA PHE A 346 7.72 -1.20 15.79
C PHE A 346 6.44 -1.19 14.93
N GLU A 347 6.20 -0.07 14.24
CA GLU A 347 4.97 0.11 13.46
C GLU A 347 5.04 -0.57 12.08
N SER A 348 6.25 -0.67 11.49
CA SER A 348 6.56 -1.38 10.26
C SER A 348 8.05 -1.67 10.14
N PHE A 349 8.44 -2.68 9.35
CA PHE A 349 9.85 -3.08 9.14
C PHE A 349 10.32 -2.93 7.71
N HIS A 350 9.51 -2.54 6.74
CA HIS A 350 9.84 -2.52 5.31
C HIS A 350 10.43 -3.86 4.83
N TYR A 351 9.79 -4.95 5.22
CA TYR A 351 10.35 -6.30 5.16
C TYR A 351 10.63 -6.82 3.74
N PHE A 352 9.97 -6.28 2.71
CA PHE A 352 10.29 -6.61 1.32
C PHE A 352 11.55 -5.90 0.82
N GLU A 353 11.83 -4.70 1.33
CA GLU A 353 12.89 -3.83 0.83
C GLU A 353 14.12 -3.81 1.73
N SER A 354 13.95 -4.10 3.02
CA SER A 354 15.01 -3.98 4.02
C SER A 354 15.51 -5.33 4.51
N ARG A 355 16.69 -5.34 5.09
CA ARG A 355 17.30 -6.51 5.71
C ARG A 355 17.84 -6.20 7.11
N ILE A 356 18.17 -7.24 7.86
CA ILE A 356 18.71 -7.15 9.21
C ILE A 356 20.23 -7.33 9.14
N GLY A 357 20.99 -6.45 9.78
CA GLY A 357 22.43 -6.63 10.00
C GLY A 357 22.71 -7.19 11.39
N VAL A 358 23.67 -8.10 11.54
CA VAL A 358 24.11 -8.61 12.85
C VAL A 358 25.62 -8.51 12.97
N ASN A 359 26.12 -7.98 14.09
CA ASN A 359 27.55 -7.90 14.37
C ASN A 359 28.06 -9.13 15.17
N PRO A 360 29.38 -9.35 15.26
CA PRO A 360 29.92 -10.47 16.02
C PRO A 360 29.61 -10.47 17.52
N ALA A 361 29.19 -9.33 18.08
CA ALA A 361 28.77 -9.25 19.48
C ALA A 361 27.31 -9.68 19.70
N GLY A 362 26.56 -10.04 18.63
CA GLY A 362 25.16 -10.44 18.68
C GLY A 362 24.20 -9.28 18.81
N ILE A 363 24.58 -8.10 18.27
CA ILE A 363 23.67 -6.96 18.15
C ILE A 363 23.11 -6.94 16.75
N ALA A 364 21.81 -7.13 16.63
CA ALA A 364 21.05 -6.93 15.39
C ALA A 364 20.76 -5.45 15.18
N VAL A 365 20.82 -4.99 13.92
CA VAL A 365 20.39 -3.65 13.49
C VAL A 365 19.39 -3.78 12.36
N PHE A 366 18.31 -3.03 12.42
CA PHE A 366 17.26 -3.01 11.40
C PHE A 366 16.56 -1.64 11.37
N GLY A 367 15.99 -1.29 10.23
CA GLY A 367 15.08 -0.17 10.10
C GLY A 367 13.70 -0.53 10.64
N SER A 368 13.06 0.39 11.31
CA SER A 368 11.67 0.25 11.70
C SER A 368 11.01 1.62 11.80
N ARG A 369 9.77 1.69 11.36
CA ARG A 369 8.97 2.88 11.53
C ARG A 369 8.68 3.13 13.02
N PHE A 370 8.96 4.35 13.42
CA PHE A 370 8.69 4.88 14.73
C PHE A 370 8.11 6.28 14.59
N GLU A 371 6.81 6.44 14.86
CA GLU A 371 6.07 7.69 14.64
C GLU A 371 6.12 8.16 13.18
N SER A 372 6.61 9.36 12.91
CA SER A 372 6.59 9.98 11.59
C SER A 372 7.68 9.50 10.62
N ARG A 373 8.67 8.74 11.08
CA ARG A 373 9.87 8.39 10.32
C ARG A 373 10.45 7.08 10.80
N ASP A 374 11.34 6.51 10.00
CA ASP A 374 12.10 5.35 10.44
C ASP A 374 13.16 5.71 11.47
N ALA A 375 13.51 4.69 12.23
CA ALA A 375 14.66 4.68 13.12
C ALA A 375 15.51 3.44 12.90
N LEU A 376 16.83 3.58 13.04
CA LEU A 376 17.71 2.45 13.23
C LEU A 376 17.51 1.89 14.64
N MET A 377 17.10 0.64 14.73
CA MET A 377 16.88 -0.10 15.97
C MET A 377 18.03 -1.06 16.21
N PHE A 378 18.55 -1.08 17.43
CA PHE A 378 19.65 -1.97 17.86
C PHE A 378 19.12 -2.94 18.89
N TRP A 379 19.10 -4.23 18.57
CA TRP A 379 18.57 -5.29 19.41
C TRP A 379 19.67 -6.27 19.87
N ASN A 380 19.80 -6.44 21.17
CA ASN A 380 20.72 -7.43 21.70
C ASN A 380 20.05 -8.81 21.70
N LEU A 381 20.50 -9.68 20.80
CA LEU A 381 19.91 -11.01 20.58
C LEU A 381 20.07 -11.95 21.78
N LYS A 382 21.12 -11.79 22.58
CA LYS A 382 21.34 -12.59 23.78
C LYS A 382 20.51 -12.12 24.98
N ALA A 383 20.40 -10.81 25.13
CA ALA A 383 19.65 -10.19 26.23
C ALA A 383 18.15 -10.01 25.90
N ASP A 384 17.78 -10.27 24.65
CA ASP A 384 16.42 -10.15 24.08
C ASP A 384 15.78 -8.79 24.38
N LYS A 385 16.50 -7.72 24.05
CA LYS A 385 16.01 -6.34 24.32
C LYS A 385 16.60 -5.30 23.37
N LEU A 386 15.85 -4.22 23.20
CA LEU A 386 16.32 -3.01 22.52
C LEU A 386 17.44 -2.36 23.35
N VAL A 387 18.57 -2.06 22.71
CA VAL A 387 19.73 -1.43 23.36
C VAL A 387 20.10 -0.07 22.76
N GLY A 388 19.50 0.33 21.65
CA GLY A 388 19.71 1.64 21.05
C GLY A 388 18.68 1.95 19.96
N ARG A 389 18.46 3.25 19.75
CA ARG A 389 17.60 3.78 18.66
C ARG A 389 18.17 5.11 18.20
N TYR A 390 18.28 5.27 16.86
CA TYR A 390 18.69 6.54 16.23
C TYR A 390 17.68 6.91 15.14
N GLN A 391 17.24 8.15 15.14
CA GLN A 391 16.32 8.74 14.18
C GLN A 391 16.91 10.05 13.65
N PHE A 392 16.70 10.35 12.37
CA PHE A 392 17.34 11.47 11.71
C PHE A 392 16.27 12.41 11.10
N PRO A 393 16.40 13.75 11.30
CA PRO A 393 15.38 14.70 10.84
C PRO A 393 15.14 14.70 9.33
N ASP A 394 16.20 14.45 8.54
CA ASP A 394 16.17 14.58 7.08
C ASP A 394 16.02 13.22 6.36
N ILE A 395 15.88 12.11 7.11
CA ILE A 395 15.71 10.77 6.56
C ILE A 395 14.33 10.25 6.96
N VAL A 396 13.53 9.88 5.97
CA VAL A 396 12.17 9.38 6.14
C VAL A 396 12.15 7.86 6.30
N SER A 397 12.91 7.15 5.43
CA SER A 397 12.99 5.69 5.45
C SER A 397 14.43 5.22 5.55
N ILE A 398 14.65 4.12 6.28
CA ILE A 398 15.96 3.50 6.53
C ILE A 398 15.91 2.04 6.12
N LEU A 399 16.69 1.69 5.10
CA LEU A 399 16.66 0.37 4.50
C LEU A 399 18.03 -0.32 4.57
N SER A 400 18.00 -1.64 4.68
CA SER A 400 19.15 -2.54 4.52
C SER A 400 20.40 -2.17 5.33
N PRO A 401 20.31 -1.91 6.65
CA PRO A 401 21.47 -1.56 7.45
C PRO A 401 22.45 -2.73 7.54
N THR A 402 23.75 -2.40 7.46
CA THR A 402 24.86 -3.33 7.56
C THR A 402 25.93 -2.81 8.50
N TRP A 403 26.47 -3.69 9.36
CA TRP A 403 27.57 -3.35 10.23
C TRP A 403 28.90 -3.26 9.48
N ALA A 404 29.73 -2.29 9.83
CA ALA A 404 31.14 -2.34 9.52
C ALA A 404 31.82 -3.45 10.36
N PRO A 405 32.87 -4.13 9.83
CA PRO A 405 33.50 -5.25 10.51
C PRO A 405 34.09 -4.97 11.90
N ASP A 406 34.46 -3.71 12.14
CA ASP A 406 34.94 -3.22 13.43
C ASP A 406 33.85 -3.02 14.49
N GLY A 407 32.59 -3.14 14.12
CA GLY A 407 31.44 -2.94 14.99
C GLY A 407 31.23 -1.50 15.48
N ARG A 408 31.93 -0.52 14.88
CA ARG A 408 31.89 0.89 15.29
C ARG A 408 31.00 1.77 14.42
N SER A 409 30.54 1.26 13.30
CA SER A 409 29.62 1.99 12.43
C SER A 409 28.66 1.08 11.71
N VAL A 410 27.53 1.66 11.28
CA VAL A 410 26.51 1.03 10.46
C VAL A 410 26.35 1.83 9.19
N VAL A 411 26.35 1.16 8.04
CA VAL A 411 26.02 1.76 6.73
C VAL A 411 24.62 1.32 6.35
N PHE A 412 23.83 2.23 5.80
CA PHE A 412 22.44 1.95 5.41
C PHE A 412 22.04 2.80 4.21
N SER A 413 20.99 2.42 3.51
CA SER A 413 20.31 3.23 2.53
C SER A 413 19.25 4.09 3.23
N GLY A 414 19.26 5.40 2.99
CA GLY A 414 18.33 6.36 3.57
C GLY A 414 17.58 7.13 2.49
N LEU A 415 16.25 7.08 2.53
CA LEU A 415 15.39 7.93 1.71
C LEU A 415 15.22 9.28 2.41
N ALA A 416 15.72 10.34 1.78
CA ALA A 416 15.63 11.69 2.32
C ALA A 416 14.23 12.28 2.10
N VAL A 417 13.89 13.34 2.86
CA VAL A 417 12.63 14.10 2.69
C VAL A 417 12.45 14.69 1.28
N SER A 418 13.54 14.82 0.51
CA SER A 418 13.54 15.24 -0.90
C SER A 418 13.22 14.10 -1.89
N GLY A 419 13.04 12.86 -1.41
CA GLY A 419 12.84 11.68 -2.25
C GLY A 419 14.13 11.01 -2.75
N TYR A 420 15.34 11.55 -2.46
CA TYR A 420 16.60 10.92 -2.85
C TYR A 420 16.98 9.77 -1.93
N SER A 421 17.45 8.68 -2.52
CA SER A 421 17.89 7.48 -1.82
C SER A 421 19.41 7.34 -1.90
N ASP A 422 20.09 7.65 -0.81
CA ASP A 422 21.54 7.69 -0.70
C ASP A 422 22.08 6.75 0.38
N LEU A 423 23.39 6.50 0.34
CA LEU A 423 24.07 5.74 1.39
C LEU A 423 24.51 6.67 2.52
N TYR A 424 24.28 6.23 3.74
CA TYR A 424 24.65 6.89 4.98
C TYR A 424 25.47 5.98 5.88
N ARG A 425 26.31 6.59 6.72
CA ARG A 425 27.09 5.90 7.75
C ARG A 425 26.84 6.53 9.12
N LEU A 426 26.37 5.72 10.06
CA LEU A 426 26.24 6.10 11.46
C LEU A 426 27.44 5.61 12.27
N TRP A 427 28.16 6.52 12.90
CA TRP A 427 29.26 6.21 13.83
C TRP A 427 28.73 6.01 15.24
N LEU A 428 29.20 4.97 15.90
CA LEU A 428 28.78 4.58 17.24
C LEU A 428 29.97 4.60 18.23
N PRO A 429 29.75 5.01 19.48
CA PRO A 429 28.44 5.42 20.08
C PRO A 429 28.07 6.89 19.86
N GLU A 430 28.91 7.68 19.17
CA GLU A 430 28.79 9.14 19.07
C GLU A 430 27.48 9.59 18.41
N GLY A 431 26.86 8.75 17.60
CA GLY A 431 25.64 9.07 16.87
C GLY A 431 25.87 10.02 15.67
N ARG A 432 27.11 10.19 15.22
CA ARG A 432 27.46 11.05 14.10
C ARG A 432 27.05 10.39 12.78
N LEU A 433 26.17 11.08 12.04
CA LEU A 433 25.74 10.68 10.71
C LEU A 433 26.67 11.29 9.65
N GLU A 434 27.02 10.47 8.65
CA GLU A 434 27.82 10.85 7.48
C GLU A 434 27.06 10.40 6.23
N ARG A 435 26.84 11.30 5.26
CA ARG A 435 26.27 10.95 3.96
C ARG A 435 27.41 10.55 3.03
N LEU A 436 27.33 9.34 2.46
CA LEU A 436 28.38 8.73 1.65
C LEU A 436 28.20 8.96 0.16
N THR A 437 26.95 9.01 -0.31
CA THR A 437 26.58 9.40 -1.69
C THR A 437 25.64 10.59 -1.65
N SER A 438 25.56 11.36 -2.73
CA SER A 438 24.76 12.59 -2.78
C SER A 438 24.46 12.93 -4.23
N ASP A 439 23.53 12.18 -4.80
CA ASP A 439 23.11 12.37 -6.19
C ASP A 439 21.63 11.92 -6.38
N ARG A 440 21.17 11.82 -7.62
CA ARG A 440 19.78 11.53 -7.96
C ARG A 440 19.51 10.05 -8.19
N PHE A 441 20.56 9.23 -8.14
CA PHE A 441 20.42 7.80 -8.34
C PHE A 441 19.92 7.13 -7.08
N GLN A 442 19.18 6.05 -7.23
CA GLN A 442 18.80 5.21 -6.13
C GLN A 442 19.99 4.34 -5.71
N ASP A 443 20.50 4.53 -4.50
CA ASP A 443 21.55 3.72 -3.90
C ASP A 443 21.00 2.87 -2.76
N ILE A 444 20.98 1.55 -2.97
CA ILE A 444 20.34 0.60 -2.04
C ILE A 444 21.25 -0.60 -1.72
N ASP A 445 20.85 -1.35 -0.70
CA ASP A 445 21.44 -2.63 -0.28
C ASP A 445 22.95 -2.58 -0.03
N PRO A 446 23.48 -1.63 0.76
CA PRO A 446 24.91 -1.56 1.03
C PRO A 446 25.41 -2.77 1.79
N SER A 447 26.65 -3.23 1.48
CA SER A 447 27.37 -4.22 2.26
C SER A 447 28.84 -3.83 2.38
N VAL A 448 29.35 -3.78 3.61
CA VAL A 448 30.75 -3.37 3.89
C VAL A 448 31.68 -4.55 3.68
N SER A 449 32.82 -4.31 3.01
CA SER A 449 33.85 -5.33 2.78
C SER A 449 34.46 -5.83 4.09
N PRO A 450 35.01 -7.07 4.13
CA PRO A 450 35.64 -7.64 5.34
C PRO A 450 36.81 -6.82 5.90
N ASP A 451 37.47 -6.02 5.07
CA ASP A 451 38.55 -5.12 5.49
C ASP A 451 38.07 -3.72 5.92
N GLY A 452 36.76 -3.46 5.80
CA GLY A 452 36.13 -2.21 6.20
C GLY A 452 36.38 -1.01 5.28
N ARG A 453 36.96 -1.22 4.08
CA ARG A 453 37.39 -0.11 3.19
C ARG A 453 36.44 0.20 2.06
N THR A 454 35.64 -0.77 1.66
CA THR A 454 34.79 -0.66 0.48
C THR A 454 33.35 -1.02 0.83
N VAL A 455 32.40 -0.31 0.26
CA VAL A 455 30.97 -0.66 0.29
C VAL A 455 30.56 -1.11 -1.10
N VAL A 456 29.98 -2.31 -1.22
CA VAL A 456 29.24 -2.71 -2.42
C VAL A 456 27.77 -2.34 -2.22
N PHE A 457 27.12 -1.86 -3.28
CA PHE A 457 25.72 -1.47 -3.26
C PHE A 457 25.10 -1.61 -4.65
N ALA A 458 23.79 -1.64 -4.73
CA ALA A 458 23.05 -1.62 -5.98
C ALA A 458 22.60 -0.19 -6.32
N SER A 459 22.67 0.17 -7.60
CA SER A 459 22.27 1.50 -8.06
C SER A 459 21.80 1.49 -9.51
N ASP A 460 20.91 2.41 -9.84
CA ASP A 460 20.41 2.66 -11.19
C ASP A 460 21.24 3.67 -12.02
N ARG A 461 22.46 4.00 -11.55
CA ARG A 461 23.38 4.96 -12.20
C ARG A 461 24.04 4.45 -13.49
N THR A 462 23.33 3.68 -14.29
CA THR A 462 23.76 3.26 -15.64
C THR A 462 22.79 3.79 -16.69
N PRO A 463 23.15 3.78 -18.00
CA PRO A 463 22.19 4.10 -19.07
C PRO A 463 20.92 3.24 -19.04
N PHE A 464 20.97 2.05 -18.44
CA PHE A 464 19.85 1.13 -18.31
C PHE A 464 18.94 1.47 -17.11
N GLY A 465 19.39 2.33 -16.20
CA GLY A 465 18.61 2.77 -15.03
C GLY A 465 17.29 3.45 -15.40
N ALA A 466 17.25 4.18 -16.52
CA ALA A 466 16.02 4.75 -17.06
C ALA A 466 14.94 3.71 -17.40
N GLN A 467 15.34 2.43 -17.57
CA GLN A 467 14.48 1.28 -17.81
C GLN A 467 14.25 0.44 -16.54
N GLY A 468 14.77 0.91 -15.39
CA GLY A 468 14.64 0.24 -14.11
C GLY A 468 15.79 -0.70 -13.75
N ALA A 469 16.79 -0.92 -14.63
CA ALA A 469 17.91 -1.80 -14.33
C ALA A 469 18.80 -1.24 -13.23
N LYS A 470 19.15 -2.06 -12.25
CA LYS A 470 20.13 -1.75 -11.21
C LYS A 470 21.36 -2.61 -11.40
N ASN A 471 22.52 -2.02 -11.24
CA ASN A 471 23.78 -2.76 -11.27
C ASN A 471 24.57 -2.54 -9.98
N LEU A 472 25.64 -3.33 -9.78
CA LEU A 472 26.45 -3.23 -8.58
C LEU A 472 27.59 -2.25 -8.76
N PHE A 473 27.86 -1.51 -7.68
CA PHE A 473 28.92 -0.51 -7.60
C PHE A 473 29.76 -0.74 -6.35
N LEU A 474 30.98 -0.26 -6.39
CA LEU A 474 31.92 -0.24 -5.27
C LEU A 474 32.25 1.20 -4.91
N LEU A 475 32.03 1.57 -3.64
CA LEU A 475 32.40 2.85 -3.05
C LEU A 475 33.61 2.65 -2.16
N ASP A 476 34.71 3.33 -2.46
CA ASP A 476 35.88 3.43 -1.58
C ASP A 476 35.59 4.43 -0.46
N LEU A 477 35.61 3.98 0.79
CA LEU A 477 35.23 4.82 1.94
C LEU A 477 36.30 5.88 2.32
N ALA A 478 37.53 5.75 1.83
CA ALA A 478 38.59 6.71 2.10
C ALA A 478 38.60 7.85 1.09
N THR A 479 38.27 7.56 -0.17
CA THR A 479 38.34 8.52 -1.27
C THR A 479 36.97 9.04 -1.72
N GLY A 480 35.88 8.34 -1.36
CA GLY A 480 34.54 8.61 -1.88
C GLY A 480 34.35 8.20 -3.36
N THR A 481 35.31 7.48 -3.94
CA THR A 481 35.24 7.10 -5.36
C THR A 481 34.31 5.94 -5.58
N VAL A 482 33.34 6.11 -6.49
CA VAL A 482 32.39 5.07 -6.95
C VAL A 482 32.90 4.48 -8.27
N ARG A 483 32.91 3.16 -8.38
CA ARG A 483 33.21 2.44 -9.62
C ARG A 483 32.24 1.31 -9.89
N TYR A 484 32.05 0.98 -11.16
CA TYR A 484 31.25 -0.17 -11.58
C TYR A 484 31.84 -1.49 -11.08
N LEU A 485 30.98 -2.42 -10.69
CA LEU A 485 31.30 -3.83 -10.50
C LEU A 485 30.61 -4.69 -11.53
N THR A 486 29.32 -4.42 -11.82
CA THR A 486 28.55 -5.06 -12.88
C THR A 486 27.96 -3.99 -13.79
N TYR A 487 27.59 -4.39 -15.03
CA TYR A 487 27.04 -3.45 -16.01
C TYR A 487 26.19 -4.21 -17.02
N GLY A 488 24.92 -3.83 -17.17
CA GLY A 488 24.00 -4.42 -18.15
C GLY A 488 22.54 -4.09 -17.91
N ASN A 489 21.70 -4.44 -18.88
CA ASN A 489 20.24 -4.22 -18.82
C ASN A 489 19.56 -5.39 -18.07
N TRP A 490 19.82 -5.49 -16.80
CA TRP A 490 19.26 -6.47 -15.86
C TRP A 490 19.33 -5.94 -14.44
N GLN A 491 18.65 -6.61 -13.51
CA GLN A 491 18.63 -6.29 -12.09
C GLN A 491 19.73 -7.05 -11.36
N ASP A 492 20.70 -6.35 -10.79
CA ASP A 492 21.65 -6.89 -9.82
C ASP A 492 21.36 -6.24 -8.47
N GLU A 493 20.86 -7.01 -7.51
CA GLU A 493 20.36 -6.52 -6.23
C GLU A 493 20.92 -7.34 -5.06
N THR A 494 20.72 -6.82 -3.85
CA THR A 494 21.01 -7.48 -2.57
C THR A 494 22.44 -8.02 -2.42
N PRO A 495 23.48 -7.22 -2.81
CA PRO A 495 24.87 -7.70 -2.71
C PRO A 495 25.29 -7.92 -1.25
N ARG A 496 26.11 -8.99 -1.03
CA ARG A 496 26.68 -9.34 0.26
C ARG A 496 28.15 -9.77 0.11
N TRP A 497 29.02 -9.14 0.87
CA TRP A 497 30.40 -9.63 0.99
C TRP A 497 30.44 -10.95 1.77
N ALA A 498 31.09 -11.94 1.21
CA ALA A 498 31.53 -13.11 1.95
C ALA A 498 32.91 -12.85 2.60
N PRO A 499 33.27 -13.56 3.70
CA PRO A 499 34.58 -13.44 4.32
C PRO A 499 35.76 -13.74 3.36
N SER A 500 35.51 -14.48 2.30
CA SER A 500 36.47 -14.78 1.22
C SER A 500 36.82 -13.60 0.32
N GLY A 501 36.14 -12.48 0.47
CA GLY A 501 36.28 -11.35 -0.44
C GLY A 501 35.48 -11.46 -1.74
N ARG A 502 34.60 -12.47 -1.88
CA ARG A 502 33.64 -12.56 -2.97
C ARG A 502 32.33 -11.87 -2.58
N ILE A 503 31.65 -11.29 -3.55
CA ILE A 503 30.35 -10.63 -3.41
C ILE A 503 29.29 -11.55 -3.98
N TRP A 504 28.30 -11.91 -3.18
CA TRP A 504 27.14 -12.69 -3.56
C TRP A 504 25.96 -11.75 -3.79
N PHE A 505 25.17 -11.98 -4.83
CA PHE A 505 24.07 -11.09 -5.19
C PHE A 505 22.98 -11.82 -5.97
N THR A 506 21.82 -11.20 -6.08
CA THR A 506 20.70 -11.64 -6.90
C THR A 506 20.80 -11.00 -8.27
N SER A 507 20.54 -11.75 -9.36
CA SER A 507 20.48 -11.21 -10.71
C SER A 507 19.46 -11.95 -11.56
N ASP A 508 18.78 -11.22 -12.45
CA ASP A 508 17.83 -11.74 -13.44
C ASP A 508 18.41 -11.83 -14.88
N ARG A 509 19.72 -11.63 -15.04
CA ARG A 509 20.41 -11.55 -16.34
C ARG A 509 20.16 -12.72 -17.30
N ASP A 510 19.81 -13.90 -16.76
CA ASP A 510 19.46 -15.10 -17.51
C ASP A 510 17.93 -15.28 -17.65
N GLY A 511 17.13 -14.22 -17.45
CA GLY A 511 15.67 -14.23 -17.54
C GLY A 511 14.97 -14.85 -16.33
N SER A 512 15.71 -15.12 -15.24
CA SER A 512 15.15 -15.58 -13.96
C SER A 512 16.03 -15.14 -12.80
N LEU A 513 15.41 -14.85 -11.67
CA LEU A 513 16.14 -14.49 -10.44
C LEU A 513 17.02 -15.65 -9.97
N GLN A 514 18.32 -15.43 -9.97
CA GLN A 514 19.33 -16.40 -9.55
C GLN A 514 20.40 -15.74 -8.70
N ILE A 515 21.10 -16.54 -7.93
CA ILE A 515 22.23 -16.08 -7.14
C ILE A 515 23.50 -16.21 -7.97
N TYR A 516 24.27 -15.15 -7.96
CA TYR A 516 25.60 -15.05 -8.55
C TYR A 516 26.64 -14.68 -7.50
N SER A 517 27.90 -14.98 -7.76
CA SER A 517 29.00 -14.45 -7.00
C SER A 517 30.05 -13.83 -7.93
N VAL A 518 30.69 -12.76 -7.48
CA VAL A 518 31.71 -12.03 -8.24
C VAL A 518 32.87 -11.67 -7.30
N ASP A 519 34.10 -11.65 -7.83
CA ASP A 519 35.23 -11.05 -7.13
C ASP A 519 35.33 -9.54 -7.42
N SER A 520 36.20 -8.85 -6.72
CA SER A 520 36.38 -7.41 -6.90
C SER A 520 36.98 -7.00 -8.26
N ALA A 521 37.46 -7.97 -9.04
CA ALA A 521 37.95 -7.77 -10.41
C ALA A 521 36.87 -7.97 -11.46
N GLY A 522 35.64 -8.37 -11.06
CA GLY A 522 34.53 -8.59 -11.98
C GLY A 522 34.41 -10.02 -12.53
N THR A 523 35.20 -10.99 -12.00
CA THR A 523 35.06 -12.39 -12.42
C THR A 523 33.94 -13.05 -11.63
N GLY A 524 32.86 -13.40 -12.33
CA GLY A 524 31.65 -13.92 -11.70
C GLY A 524 31.29 -15.35 -12.10
N ARG A 525 30.44 -15.98 -11.31
CA ARG A 525 29.79 -17.24 -11.64
C ARG A 525 28.37 -17.31 -11.11
N ARG A 526 27.55 -18.12 -11.76
CA ARG A 526 26.19 -18.45 -11.29
C ARG A 526 26.26 -19.53 -10.22
N GLU A 527 25.63 -19.29 -9.08
CA GLU A 527 25.62 -20.21 -7.92
C GLU A 527 24.38 -21.08 -7.86
N THR A 528 23.25 -20.61 -8.41
CA THR A 528 21.98 -21.34 -8.41
C THR A 528 21.42 -21.55 -9.79
N GLN A 529 20.57 -22.56 -9.94
CA GLN A 529 19.81 -22.86 -11.16
C GLN A 529 18.39 -23.29 -10.77
N ALA A 530 17.73 -22.41 -10.01
CA ALA A 530 16.42 -22.65 -9.41
C ALA A 530 15.31 -22.38 -10.43
N LEU A 531 14.34 -23.28 -10.54
CA LEU A 531 13.16 -23.10 -11.39
C LEU A 531 12.24 -21.99 -10.88
N GLY A 532 11.99 -21.92 -9.56
CA GLY A 532 11.14 -20.93 -8.92
C GLY A 532 11.84 -19.64 -8.49
N GLY A 533 13.13 -19.45 -8.94
CA GLY A 533 13.93 -18.29 -8.54
C GLY A 533 14.66 -18.46 -7.21
N ALA A 534 15.81 -17.78 -7.09
CA ALA A 534 16.63 -17.71 -5.88
C ALA A 534 17.15 -16.28 -5.71
N PHE A 535 17.03 -15.70 -4.50
CA PHE A 535 17.31 -14.30 -4.22
C PHE A 535 17.77 -14.09 -2.77
N ASP A 536 18.21 -12.88 -2.42
CA ASP A 536 18.65 -12.46 -1.08
C ASP A 536 19.73 -13.41 -0.48
N PRO A 537 20.88 -13.62 -1.14
CA PRO A 537 21.88 -14.55 -0.67
C PRO A 537 22.60 -14.08 0.58
N GLN A 538 22.87 -14.99 1.50
CA GLN A 538 23.77 -14.80 2.63
C GLN A 538 24.73 -15.97 2.76
N PHE A 539 25.98 -15.75 2.47
CA PHE A 539 27.03 -16.76 2.70
C PHE A 539 27.20 -16.98 4.19
N VAL A 540 27.28 -18.22 4.62
CA VAL A 540 27.49 -18.61 6.02
C VAL A 540 28.97 -18.86 6.27
N ASP A 541 29.50 -19.96 5.74
CA ASP A 541 30.93 -20.32 5.71
C ASP A 541 31.18 -21.37 4.63
N SER A 542 32.45 -21.75 4.44
CA SER A 542 32.84 -22.72 3.39
C SER A 542 32.29 -24.13 3.61
N THR A 543 31.95 -24.49 4.85
CA THR A 543 31.40 -25.82 5.20
C THR A 543 29.86 -25.77 5.19
N ALA A 544 29.28 -24.74 5.80
CA ALA A 544 27.84 -24.59 5.91
C ALA A 544 27.19 -24.08 4.61
N GLY A 545 27.93 -23.39 3.70
CA GLY A 545 27.38 -22.89 2.45
C GLY A 545 26.68 -21.54 2.59
N PHE A 546 25.43 -21.42 2.11
CA PHE A 546 24.70 -20.19 2.11
C PHE A 546 23.20 -20.40 2.35
N VAL A 547 22.55 -19.36 2.88
CA VAL A 547 21.10 -19.27 3.02
C VAL A 547 20.56 -18.24 2.03
N PHE A 548 19.33 -18.43 1.57
CA PHE A 548 18.74 -17.56 0.56
C PHE A 548 17.21 -17.64 0.55
N GLY A 549 16.57 -16.66 -0.06
CA GLY A 549 15.15 -16.66 -0.39
C GLY A 549 14.89 -17.42 -1.68
N GLY A 550 13.75 -18.08 -1.76
CA GLY A 550 13.26 -18.70 -3.00
C GLY A 550 11.74 -18.72 -3.02
N PHE A 551 11.16 -18.75 -4.22
CA PHE A 551 9.72 -18.79 -4.40
C PHE A 551 9.29 -20.20 -4.81
N ALA A 552 8.43 -20.82 -4.03
CA ALA A 552 7.85 -22.13 -4.33
C ALA A 552 6.55 -22.29 -3.55
N ASP A 553 5.60 -23.06 -4.07
CA ASP A 553 4.29 -23.31 -3.45
C ASP A 553 3.51 -22.01 -3.18
N LEU A 554 3.58 -21.01 -4.07
CA LEU A 554 2.97 -19.68 -3.93
C LEU A 554 3.43 -18.92 -2.68
N SER A 555 4.62 -19.18 -2.21
CA SER A 555 5.18 -18.61 -0.99
C SER A 555 6.65 -18.25 -1.16
N PHE A 556 7.04 -17.16 -0.54
CA PHE A 556 8.43 -16.84 -0.30
C PHE A 556 8.93 -17.70 0.87
N ASN A 557 10.02 -18.43 0.68
CA ASN A 557 10.52 -19.39 1.63
C ASN A 557 12.03 -19.23 1.78
N LEU A 558 12.59 -19.63 2.90
CA LEU A 558 14.04 -19.65 3.11
C LEU A 558 14.61 -21.05 2.91
N TYR A 559 15.73 -21.08 2.22
CA TYR A 559 16.46 -22.30 1.88
C TYR A 559 17.91 -22.21 2.33
N HIS A 560 18.49 -23.37 2.55
CA HIS A 560 19.90 -23.56 2.83
C HIS A 560 20.50 -24.50 1.77
N ALA A 561 21.61 -24.09 1.16
CA ALA A 561 22.39 -24.91 0.25
C ALA A 561 23.86 -24.93 0.65
N THR A 562 24.48 -26.10 0.55
CA THR A 562 25.94 -26.22 0.69
C THR A 562 26.58 -25.57 -0.55
N ALA A 563 27.68 -24.83 -0.34
CA ALA A 563 28.43 -24.28 -1.46
C ALA A 563 28.91 -25.42 -2.34
N ARG A 564 28.53 -25.44 -3.61
CA ARG A 564 28.92 -26.50 -4.53
C ARG A 564 30.43 -26.48 -4.78
N SER A 565 31.09 -27.58 -4.48
CA SER A 565 32.45 -27.84 -4.94
C SER A 565 32.49 -28.20 -6.42
N ASP A 566 31.32 -28.41 -7.04
CA ASP A 566 31.26 -28.96 -8.39
C ASP A 566 30.02 -28.46 -9.14
N THR A 567 30.24 -27.85 -10.22
CA THR A 567 29.70 -28.07 -11.54
C THR A 567 29.87 -26.85 -12.41
N GLY A 568 30.70 -27.05 -13.37
CA GLY A 568 30.60 -26.41 -14.68
C GLY A 568 30.84 -24.91 -14.72
N PRO A 569 31.62 -24.53 -15.63
CA PRO A 569 32.03 -23.16 -15.81
C PRO A 569 30.86 -22.38 -16.34
N SER A 570 30.13 -21.73 -15.52
CA SER A 570 29.65 -20.46 -16.03
C SER A 570 30.46 -19.37 -15.35
N VAL A 571 31.67 -19.21 -15.78
CA VAL A 571 32.30 -17.90 -15.75
C VAL A 571 31.44 -17.06 -16.68
N VAL A 572 30.43 -16.44 -16.12
CA VAL A 572 29.73 -15.36 -16.80
C VAL A 572 30.76 -14.25 -16.83
N ALA A 573 31.34 -14.00 -17.98
CA ALA A 573 32.09 -12.78 -18.20
C ALA A 573 31.08 -11.66 -17.93
N LEU A 574 31.26 -10.96 -16.83
CA LEU A 574 30.51 -9.73 -16.61
C LEU A 574 31.01 -8.79 -17.68
N ASP A 575 30.13 -8.26 -18.51
CA ASP A 575 30.53 -7.33 -19.55
C ASP A 575 31.34 -6.19 -18.92
N PRO A 576 32.56 -5.92 -19.38
CA PRO A 576 33.38 -4.88 -18.78
C PRO A 576 32.62 -3.55 -18.94
N ALA A 577 32.41 -2.86 -17.82
CA ALA A 577 31.80 -1.55 -17.84
C ALA A 577 32.62 -0.59 -18.74
N PRO A 578 31.98 0.15 -19.63
CA PRO A 578 32.67 1.17 -20.38
C PRO A 578 33.26 2.22 -19.41
N PRO A 579 34.48 2.74 -19.65
CA PRO A 579 35.22 3.55 -18.68
C PRO A 579 34.55 4.87 -18.25
N SER A 580 33.46 5.29 -18.86
CA SER A 580 32.90 6.64 -18.63
C SER A 580 31.37 6.78 -18.87
N ALA A 581 30.63 5.70 -18.96
CA ALA A 581 29.20 5.81 -19.17
C ALA A 581 28.48 6.01 -17.83
N THR A 582 28.25 7.25 -17.47
CA THR A 582 27.26 7.62 -16.46
C THR A 582 25.93 7.87 -17.15
N TRP A 583 24.86 7.32 -16.61
CA TRP A 583 23.52 7.74 -17.02
C TRP A 583 23.35 9.22 -16.68
N GLN A 584 22.92 9.98 -17.65
CA GLN A 584 22.49 11.35 -17.44
C GLN A 584 20.99 11.36 -17.25
N TRP A 585 20.52 12.06 -16.25
CA TRP A 585 19.10 12.33 -16.08
C TRP A 585 18.48 12.71 -17.42
N PRO A 586 17.31 12.18 -17.77
CA PRO A 586 16.56 12.74 -18.88
C PRO A 586 16.35 14.22 -18.55
N GLU A 587 17.01 15.11 -19.31
CA GLU A 587 16.67 16.51 -19.25
C GLU A 587 15.18 16.62 -19.49
N LEU A 588 14.49 17.45 -18.71
CA LEU A 588 13.09 17.76 -18.93
C LEU A 588 12.99 18.48 -20.28
N THR A 589 12.90 17.69 -21.36
CA THR A 589 13.03 18.16 -22.72
C THR A 589 11.79 18.86 -23.25
N GLU A 590 10.67 18.81 -22.51
CA GLU A 590 9.47 19.54 -22.90
C GLU A 590 9.47 20.96 -22.35
N PRO A 591 9.60 21.97 -23.24
CA PRO A 591 9.63 23.39 -22.83
C PRO A 591 8.41 23.81 -21.99
N ALA A 592 7.25 23.18 -22.21
CA ALA A 592 6.02 23.47 -21.47
C ALA A 592 6.13 23.08 -19.99
N VAL A 593 6.71 21.91 -19.68
CA VAL A 593 6.92 21.45 -18.30
C VAL A 593 7.97 22.29 -17.57
N ALA A 594 9.06 22.63 -18.27
CA ALA A 594 10.12 23.47 -17.70
C ALA A 594 9.66 24.89 -17.38
N GLN A 595 8.67 25.43 -18.11
CA GLN A 595 8.13 26.78 -17.94
C GLN A 595 6.88 26.84 -17.04
N ALA A 596 6.32 25.71 -16.63
CA ALA A 596 5.18 25.69 -15.74
C ALA A 596 5.51 26.34 -14.39
N VAL A 597 4.69 27.29 -13.96
CA VAL A 597 4.90 28.05 -12.72
C VAL A 597 4.01 27.48 -11.63
N PRO A 598 4.59 27.00 -10.52
CA PRO A 598 3.81 26.50 -9.40
C PRO A 598 2.93 27.60 -8.78
N THR A 599 1.69 27.26 -8.48
CA THR A 599 0.77 28.14 -7.76
C THR A 599 0.35 27.52 -6.43
N PRO A 600 0.06 28.30 -5.38
CA PRO A 600 -0.46 27.75 -4.14
C PRO A 600 -1.77 27.00 -4.39
N TYR A 601 -1.96 25.86 -3.72
CA TYR A 601 -3.22 25.14 -3.73
C TYR A 601 -4.35 26.03 -3.18
N LYS A 602 -5.45 26.09 -3.90
CA LYS A 602 -6.67 26.77 -3.47
C LYS A 602 -7.75 25.74 -3.22
N GLN A 603 -8.30 25.77 -2.03
CA GLN A 603 -9.35 24.88 -1.60
C GLN A 603 -10.64 25.12 -2.38
N HIS A 604 -11.16 24.09 -3.02
CA HIS A 604 -12.44 24.10 -3.72
C HIS A 604 -13.25 22.88 -3.30
N TYR A 605 -14.49 23.09 -2.88
CA TYR A 605 -15.40 22.02 -2.53
C TYR A 605 -16.18 21.55 -3.75
N GLY A 606 -16.16 20.25 -3.99
CA GLY A 606 -17.00 19.58 -5.00
C GLY A 606 -18.02 18.66 -4.33
N LEU A 607 -19.12 18.38 -5.01
CA LEU A 607 -20.03 17.31 -4.62
C LEU A 607 -19.40 15.98 -5.01
N ASP A 608 -19.04 15.15 -4.03
CA ASP A 608 -18.41 13.86 -4.26
C ASP A 608 -19.45 12.76 -4.45
N PHE A 609 -20.50 12.82 -3.62
CA PHE A 609 -21.48 11.75 -3.55
C PHE A 609 -22.84 12.29 -3.18
N ALA A 610 -23.86 11.81 -3.89
CA ALA A 610 -25.26 12.01 -3.57
C ALA A 610 -26.00 10.68 -3.70
N ALA A 611 -26.55 10.18 -2.62
CA ALA A 611 -27.38 8.98 -2.63
C ALA A 611 -28.73 9.27 -1.98
N GLY A 612 -29.78 8.68 -2.53
CA GLY A 612 -31.10 8.66 -1.95
C GLY A 612 -31.57 7.22 -1.76
N GLU A 613 -32.20 6.95 -0.63
CA GLU A 613 -32.84 5.67 -0.33
C GLU A 613 -34.30 5.88 0.05
N ALA A 614 -35.13 4.90 -0.34
CA ALA A 614 -36.51 4.81 0.09
C ALA A 614 -36.80 3.37 0.54
N ALA A 615 -37.31 3.22 1.75
CA ALA A 615 -37.74 1.95 2.32
C ALA A 615 -39.23 2.03 2.65
N VAL A 616 -39.97 0.98 2.31
CA VAL A 616 -41.39 0.82 2.68
C VAL A 616 -41.55 -0.47 3.45
N ALA A 617 -41.98 -0.36 4.68
CA ALA A 617 -42.31 -1.52 5.52
C ALA A 617 -43.83 -1.61 5.65
N PRO A 618 -44.49 -2.64 5.05
CA PRO A 618 -45.94 -2.81 5.13
C PRO A 618 -46.42 -2.84 6.58
N GLY A 619 -47.37 -1.97 6.93
CA GLY A 619 -47.90 -1.84 8.28
C GLY A 619 -47.09 -0.97 9.26
N LEU A 620 -45.86 -0.62 8.91
CA LEU A 620 -45.00 0.23 9.76
C LEU A 620 -44.82 1.65 9.21
N GLY A 621 -44.75 1.80 7.88
CA GLY A 621 -44.57 3.11 7.26
C GLY A 621 -43.54 3.12 6.13
N SER A 622 -43.12 4.30 5.73
CA SER A 622 -42.06 4.52 4.73
C SER A 622 -41.01 5.48 5.24
N GLU A 623 -39.76 5.22 4.92
CA GLU A 623 -38.64 6.11 5.16
C GLU A 623 -38.03 6.51 3.82
N GLN A 624 -37.69 7.78 3.68
CA GLN A 624 -36.98 8.30 2.52
C GLN A 624 -35.87 9.19 3.03
N GLY A 625 -34.68 9.06 2.44
CA GLY A 625 -33.53 9.83 2.85
C GLY A 625 -32.57 10.11 1.71
N ALA A 626 -31.72 11.12 1.89
CA ALA A 626 -30.61 11.43 1.02
C ALA A 626 -29.40 11.81 1.85
N VAL A 627 -28.22 11.44 1.36
CA VAL A 627 -26.92 11.82 1.89
C VAL A 627 -26.14 12.56 0.81
N LEU A 628 -25.54 13.68 1.19
CA LEU A 628 -24.71 14.51 0.33
C LEU A 628 -23.34 14.62 1.00
N LEU A 629 -22.29 14.33 0.24
CA LEU A 629 -20.90 14.51 0.67
C LEU A 629 -20.21 15.52 -0.25
N PHE A 630 -19.66 16.55 0.34
CA PHE A 630 -18.78 17.50 -0.33
C PHE A 630 -17.43 17.45 0.34
N SER A 631 -16.35 17.48 -0.45
CA SER A 631 -15.01 17.64 0.09
C SER A 631 -14.12 18.47 -0.86
N ASP A 632 -12.98 18.91 -0.34
CA ASP A 632 -11.92 19.46 -1.16
C ASP A 632 -11.15 18.34 -1.89
N LEU A 633 -10.21 18.71 -2.77
CA LEU A 633 -9.48 17.73 -3.56
C LEU A 633 -8.64 16.78 -2.71
N LEU A 634 -8.09 17.26 -1.59
CA LEU A 634 -7.23 16.47 -0.70
C LEU A 634 -8.02 15.65 0.34
N ASN A 635 -9.35 15.83 0.40
CA ASN A 635 -10.22 15.30 1.47
C ASN A 635 -9.86 15.80 2.88
N ASP A 636 -9.12 16.87 2.98
CA ASP A 636 -8.75 17.47 4.26
C ASP A 636 -9.96 18.09 4.96
N HIS A 637 -10.92 18.53 4.17
CA HIS A 637 -12.16 19.17 4.59
C HIS A 637 -13.36 18.46 3.99
N GLN A 638 -14.29 18.05 4.83
CA GLN A 638 -15.49 17.33 4.41
C GLN A 638 -16.73 18.00 4.98
N LEU A 639 -17.80 18.10 4.19
CA LEU A 639 -19.11 18.54 4.59
C LEU A 639 -20.12 17.44 4.26
N VAL A 640 -20.73 16.86 5.29
CA VAL A 640 -21.74 15.82 5.14
C VAL A 640 -23.10 16.39 5.48
N GLY A 641 -24.02 16.31 4.53
CA GLY A 641 -25.43 16.68 4.71
C GLY A 641 -26.30 15.43 4.64
N THR A 642 -27.24 15.28 5.57
CA THR A 642 -28.27 14.25 5.50
C THR A 642 -29.64 14.87 5.59
N VAL A 643 -30.61 14.30 4.88
CA VAL A 643 -32.01 14.63 5.02
C VAL A 643 -32.82 13.34 4.94
N SER A 644 -33.71 13.12 5.87
CA SER A 644 -34.65 11.98 5.81
C SER A 644 -36.03 12.37 6.31
N SER A 645 -37.04 11.62 5.92
CA SER A 645 -38.41 11.77 6.41
C SER A 645 -39.03 10.40 6.64
N PHE A 646 -39.69 10.24 7.74
CA PHE A 646 -40.40 9.01 8.10
C PHE A 646 -41.93 9.26 8.13
N ALA A 647 -42.67 8.43 7.40
CA ALA A 647 -44.13 8.49 7.38
C ALA A 647 -44.74 7.19 7.92
N TYR A 648 -45.65 7.30 8.88
CA TYR A 648 -46.38 6.15 9.42
C TYR A 648 -47.51 5.68 8.50
N SER A 649 -47.85 4.42 8.53
CA SER A 649 -49.04 3.91 7.87
C SER A 649 -50.32 4.58 8.42
N GLY A 650 -51.01 5.35 7.59
CA GLY A 650 -52.20 6.11 7.96
C GLY A 650 -52.01 7.64 8.09
N SER A 651 -50.77 8.16 8.04
CA SER A 651 -50.53 9.57 7.93
C SER A 651 -50.61 10.04 6.45
N GLY A 652 -51.41 11.03 6.15
CA GLY A 652 -51.47 11.63 4.82
C GLY A 652 -50.17 12.36 4.46
N PHE A 653 -49.98 12.67 3.17
CA PHE A 653 -48.80 13.40 2.62
C PHE A 653 -48.48 14.72 3.33
N GLY A 654 -49.45 15.33 4.01
CA GLY A 654 -49.25 16.58 4.77
C GLY A 654 -48.30 16.45 5.97
N ASN A 655 -48.05 15.24 6.47
CA ASN A 655 -47.18 15.01 7.64
C ASN A 655 -45.73 14.71 7.28
N LEU A 656 -45.38 14.60 6.00
CA LEU A 656 -44.01 14.34 5.55
C LEU A 656 -43.05 15.47 6.00
N LEU A 657 -43.48 16.74 5.91
CA LEU A 657 -42.65 17.88 6.29
C LEU A 657 -42.47 17.98 7.83
N ASP A 658 -43.45 17.54 8.60
CA ASP A 658 -43.34 17.51 10.06
C ASP A 658 -42.33 16.51 10.55
N ASN A 659 -42.13 15.42 9.79
CA ASN A 659 -41.23 14.31 10.13
C ASN A 659 -39.86 14.38 9.44
N ILE A 660 -39.46 15.58 8.97
CA ILE A 660 -38.12 15.74 8.41
C ILE A 660 -37.05 15.68 9.51
N SER A 661 -36.08 14.82 9.30
CA SER A 661 -34.79 14.82 10.00
C SER A 661 -33.70 15.33 9.04
N GLY A 662 -32.69 15.99 9.58
CA GLY A 662 -31.56 16.44 8.77
C GLY A 662 -30.36 16.77 9.63
N SER A 663 -29.19 16.63 9.04
CA SER A 663 -27.96 17.05 9.67
C SER A 663 -27.01 17.69 8.67
N LEU A 664 -26.16 18.55 9.18
CA LEU A 664 -25.04 19.13 8.46
C LEU A 664 -23.83 19.06 9.37
N PHE A 665 -22.78 18.37 8.92
CA PHE A 665 -21.57 18.14 9.70
C PHE A 665 -20.34 18.49 8.86
N TYR A 666 -19.49 19.35 9.40
CA TYR A 666 -18.19 19.72 8.83
C TYR A 666 -17.07 19.05 9.62
N LEU A 667 -16.11 18.48 8.89
CA LEU A 667 -14.93 17.82 9.42
C LEU A 667 -13.66 18.45 8.83
N ASN A 668 -12.66 18.68 9.70
CA ASN A 668 -11.31 19.11 9.33
C ASN A 668 -10.29 18.07 9.80
N GLN A 669 -9.49 17.58 8.86
CA GLN A 669 -8.46 16.53 9.07
C GLN A 669 -7.05 17.00 8.65
N THR A 670 -6.82 18.29 8.48
CA THR A 670 -5.53 18.86 8.03
C THR A 670 -4.39 18.68 9.03
N HIS A 671 -4.70 18.43 10.27
CA HIS A 671 -3.73 18.34 11.36
C HIS A 671 -3.91 17.06 12.18
N ARG A 672 -2.92 16.74 13.02
CA ARG A 672 -2.99 15.60 13.92
C ARG A 672 -4.27 15.61 14.79
N THR A 673 -4.70 16.79 15.23
CA THR A 673 -5.99 16.95 15.88
C THR A 673 -7.07 17.13 14.83
N ASN A 674 -7.85 16.11 14.58
CA ASN A 674 -9.03 16.22 13.73
C ASN A 674 -10.18 16.80 14.54
N TRP A 675 -10.95 17.71 13.96
CA TRP A 675 -12.11 18.29 14.62
C TRP A 675 -13.29 18.41 13.68
N GLY A 676 -14.47 18.34 14.26
CA GLY A 676 -15.71 18.48 13.52
C GLY A 676 -16.75 19.28 14.31
N ILE A 677 -17.64 19.92 13.58
CA ILE A 677 -18.78 20.63 14.13
C ILE A 677 -20.01 20.36 13.25
N GLY A 678 -21.16 20.19 13.86
CA GLY A 678 -22.39 19.95 13.15
C GLY A 678 -23.62 20.47 13.86
N ALA A 679 -24.69 20.55 13.07
CA ALA A 679 -26.03 20.82 13.57
C ALA A 679 -26.98 19.77 13.02
N TYR A 680 -27.99 19.41 13.79
CA TYR A 680 -28.94 18.39 13.41
C TYR A 680 -30.34 18.66 13.95
N ARG A 681 -31.33 18.11 13.28
CA ARG A 681 -32.68 17.88 13.74
C ARG A 681 -33.05 16.44 13.44
N LEU A 682 -33.39 15.70 14.50
CA LEU A 682 -33.83 14.30 14.38
C LEU A 682 -35.25 14.22 14.89
N ARG A 683 -36.09 13.49 14.16
CA ARG A 683 -37.42 13.15 14.59
C ARG A 683 -37.70 11.69 14.25
N GLY A 684 -38.10 10.93 15.24
CA GLY A 684 -38.36 9.51 15.06
C GLY A 684 -39.21 8.91 16.15
N LEU A 685 -39.52 7.64 15.95
CA LEU A 685 -40.10 6.78 16.95
C LEU A 685 -39.02 5.86 17.50
N PHE A 686 -38.99 5.75 18.80
CA PHE A 686 -37.99 4.99 19.51
C PHE A 686 -38.65 4.09 20.54
N TYR A 687 -37.99 2.96 20.86
CA TYR A 687 -38.33 2.12 21.98
C TYR A 687 -37.38 2.40 23.14
N GLU A 688 -37.89 2.31 24.37
CA GLU A 688 -36.99 2.25 25.51
C GLU A 688 -36.13 0.98 25.49
N ASN A 689 -35.06 0.96 26.29
CA ASN A 689 -34.09 -0.15 26.29
C ASN A 689 -34.73 -1.54 26.62
N ASP A 690 -35.89 -1.56 27.23
CA ASP A 690 -36.66 -2.77 27.54
C ASP A 690 -37.62 -3.21 26.39
N PHE A 691 -37.68 -2.44 25.31
CA PHE A 691 -38.59 -2.63 24.17
C PHE A 691 -40.10 -2.65 24.55
N THR A 692 -40.45 -2.16 25.75
CA THR A 692 -41.83 -2.19 26.22
C THR A 692 -42.57 -0.87 25.99
N SER A 693 -41.84 0.23 25.87
CA SER A 693 -42.41 1.57 25.77
C SER A 693 -41.96 2.24 24.47
N LEU A 694 -42.93 2.70 23.68
CA LEU A 694 -42.72 3.45 22.47
C LEU A 694 -42.85 4.94 22.73
N PHE A 695 -41.89 5.74 22.27
CA PHE A 695 -41.94 7.18 22.34
C PHE A 695 -41.58 7.86 21.04
N GLN A 696 -42.11 9.05 20.84
CA GLN A 696 -41.69 9.94 19.76
C GLN A 696 -40.77 11.02 20.34
N GLU A 697 -39.65 11.23 19.67
CA GLU A 697 -38.74 12.30 20.06
C GLU A 697 -38.40 13.18 18.87
N THR A 698 -38.38 14.49 19.14
CA THR A 698 -37.81 15.50 18.24
C THR A 698 -36.67 16.16 18.97
N SER A 699 -35.46 15.90 18.49
CA SER A 699 -34.25 16.55 19.00
C SER A 699 -33.63 17.43 17.94
N TYR A 700 -33.09 18.57 18.35
CA TYR A 700 -32.27 19.43 17.52
C TYR A 700 -31.15 20.02 18.36
N GLY A 701 -29.97 20.10 17.76
CA GLY A 701 -28.80 20.51 18.52
C GLY A 701 -27.60 20.79 17.67
N VAL A 702 -26.53 21.10 18.38
CA VAL A 702 -25.19 21.25 17.82
C VAL A 702 -24.26 20.22 18.46
N LEU A 703 -23.32 19.74 17.65
CA LEU A 703 -22.33 18.72 18.01
C LEU A 703 -20.93 19.25 17.70
N GLY A 704 -20.01 19.16 18.64
CA GLY A 704 -18.59 19.39 18.44
C GLY A 704 -17.82 18.12 18.76
N GLN A 705 -16.83 17.78 17.96
CA GLN A 705 -16.00 16.60 18.13
C GLN A 705 -14.53 16.93 17.95
N LEU A 706 -13.68 16.37 18.81
CA LEU A 706 -12.23 16.39 18.70
C LEU A 706 -11.71 14.96 18.72
N ARG A 707 -10.73 14.67 17.87
CA ARG A 707 -10.06 13.38 17.80
C ARG A 707 -8.56 13.59 17.76
N TYR A 708 -7.83 13.01 18.71
CA TYR A 708 -6.39 13.11 18.82
C TYR A 708 -5.74 11.72 18.83
N PRO A 709 -5.10 11.27 17.75
CA PRO A 709 -4.35 10.04 17.72
C PRO A 709 -3.06 10.17 18.53
N LEU A 710 -2.93 9.37 19.58
CA LEU A 710 -1.72 9.26 20.40
C LEU A 710 -0.64 8.45 19.66
N SER A 711 -1.08 7.41 18.92
CA SER A 711 -0.26 6.55 18.07
C SER A 711 -1.16 5.87 17.02
N ARG A 712 -0.56 5.11 16.09
CA ARG A 712 -1.30 4.27 15.14
C ARG A 712 -2.37 3.40 15.82
N PHE A 713 -2.17 3.01 17.08
CA PHE A 713 -3.05 2.05 17.79
C PHE A 713 -3.89 2.67 18.90
N ARG A 714 -3.69 3.95 19.25
CA ARG A 714 -4.35 4.60 20.39
C ARG A 714 -4.79 6.00 20.06
N ARG A 715 -5.98 6.41 20.54
CA ARG A 715 -6.48 7.78 20.40
C ARG A 715 -7.36 8.22 21.56
N LEU A 716 -7.48 9.51 21.70
CA LEU A 716 -8.46 10.19 22.54
C LEU A 716 -9.50 10.86 21.65
N GLU A 717 -10.76 10.77 22.05
CA GLU A 717 -11.87 11.45 21.41
C GLU A 717 -12.63 12.24 22.47
N ALA A 718 -13.00 13.47 22.15
CA ALA A 718 -13.88 14.29 22.98
C ALA A 718 -15.08 14.72 22.13
N GLU A 719 -16.28 14.60 22.71
CA GLU A 719 -17.54 15.02 22.09
C GLU A 719 -18.25 15.96 23.05
N PHE A 720 -18.74 17.04 22.50
CA PHE A 720 -19.64 17.97 23.16
C PHE A 720 -20.94 18.07 22.36
N ARG A 721 -22.07 17.94 23.04
CA ARG A 721 -23.40 18.07 22.44
C ARG A 721 -24.27 19.00 23.27
N LEU A 722 -24.91 19.92 22.59
CA LEU A 722 -25.98 20.72 23.18
C LEU A 722 -27.24 20.50 22.34
N GLU A 723 -28.26 19.89 22.95
CA GLU A 723 -29.49 19.54 22.22
C GLU A 723 -30.74 19.91 23.05
N HIS A 724 -31.78 20.28 22.29
CA HIS A 724 -33.12 20.37 22.80
C HIS A 724 -33.87 19.08 22.44
N SER A 725 -34.38 18.37 23.44
CA SER A 725 -35.18 17.16 23.30
C SER A 725 -36.62 17.46 23.67
N ASP A 726 -37.55 17.09 22.81
CA ASP A 726 -39.00 17.11 23.02
C ASP A 726 -39.52 15.68 22.77
N ARG A 727 -39.74 14.98 23.88
CA ARG A 727 -40.13 13.56 23.90
C ARG A 727 -41.58 13.40 24.32
N PHE A 728 -42.32 12.58 23.60
CA PHE A 728 -43.69 12.19 23.90
C PHE A 728 -43.82 10.66 24.02
N ASP A 729 -44.21 10.19 25.17
CA ASP A 729 -44.37 8.77 25.52
C ASP A 729 -45.81 8.31 25.23
N PHE A 730 -45.96 7.28 24.37
CA PHE A 730 -47.28 6.75 23.99
C PHE A 730 -47.92 5.86 25.03
N ALA A 731 -47.15 5.25 25.91
CA ALA A 731 -47.63 4.38 27.00
C ALA A 731 -47.99 5.19 28.26
N SER A 732 -49.02 6.04 28.18
CA SER A 732 -49.40 7.00 29.19
C SER A 732 -49.99 6.42 30.50
N SER A 733 -50.15 5.12 30.65
CA SER A 733 -50.70 4.50 31.87
C SER A 733 -49.74 4.44 33.06
N VAL A 734 -48.45 4.69 32.83
CA VAL A 734 -47.40 4.58 33.85
C VAL A 734 -46.66 5.91 34.11
N VAL A 735 -46.79 6.87 33.18
CA VAL A 735 -46.04 8.15 33.25
C VAL A 735 -47.01 9.29 33.57
N SER A 736 -46.75 10.02 34.64
CA SER A 736 -47.59 11.16 35.06
C SER A 736 -47.51 12.38 34.09
N GLU A 737 -46.46 12.45 33.29
CA GLU A 737 -46.24 13.50 32.30
C GLU A 737 -45.84 12.86 30.94
N PRO A 738 -46.78 12.73 29.98
CA PRO A 738 -46.51 12.09 28.69
C PRO A 738 -45.56 12.87 27.78
N ARG A 739 -45.34 14.17 28.05
CA ARG A 739 -44.42 15.03 27.31
C ARG A 739 -43.33 15.55 28.20
N ARG A 740 -42.10 15.35 27.79
CA ARG A 740 -40.91 15.84 28.48
C ARG A 740 -40.08 16.69 27.53
N VAL A 741 -39.68 17.89 27.99
CA VAL A 741 -38.87 18.83 27.21
C VAL A 741 -37.64 19.19 28.04
N ALA A 742 -36.46 19.05 27.46
CA ALA A 742 -35.22 19.37 28.15
C ALA A 742 -34.19 19.98 27.20
N TRP A 743 -33.32 20.82 27.72
CA TRP A 743 -32.03 21.16 27.11
C TRP A 743 -30.95 20.32 27.77
N LEU A 744 -30.29 19.48 26.96
CA LEU A 744 -29.27 18.54 27.39
C LEU A 744 -27.90 19.01 26.94
N ALA A 745 -26.96 19.14 27.86
CA ALA A 745 -25.55 19.35 27.55
C ALA A 745 -24.80 18.06 27.88
N ALA A 746 -24.31 17.38 26.85
CA ALA A 746 -23.60 16.12 26.97
C ALA A 746 -22.13 16.29 26.61
N ASN A 747 -21.24 15.75 27.44
CA ASN A 747 -19.81 15.78 27.25
C ASN A 747 -19.28 14.36 27.43
N TYR A 748 -18.53 13.88 26.44
CA TYR A 748 -17.94 12.54 26.48
C TYR A 748 -16.45 12.63 26.22
N LEU A 749 -15.68 11.83 26.96
CA LEU A 749 -14.26 11.59 26.72
C LEU A 749 -14.07 10.10 26.54
N THR A 750 -13.52 9.72 25.39
CA THR A 750 -13.34 8.33 25.01
C THR A 750 -11.86 8.05 24.73
N PHE A 751 -11.33 6.98 25.33
CA PHE A 751 -10.05 6.40 24.96
C PHE A 751 -10.31 5.15 24.11
N VAL A 752 -9.63 5.03 22.98
CA VAL A 752 -9.72 3.86 22.07
C VAL A 752 -8.33 3.27 21.91
N LYS A 753 -8.21 1.96 22.04
CA LYS A 753 -7.06 1.17 21.64
C LYS A 753 -7.51 0.10 20.63
N ASP A 754 -6.81 -0.02 19.51
CA ASP A 754 -7.04 -1.06 18.52
C ASP A 754 -5.73 -1.42 17.80
N ASN A 755 -5.17 -2.59 18.11
CA ASN A 755 -4.09 -3.22 17.36
C ASN A 755 -4.52 -4.60 16.86
N SER A 756 -5.83 -4.84 16.73
CA SER A 756 -6.39 -6.11 16.31
C SER A 756 -6.09 -6.40 14.85
N LEU A 757 -5.80 -7.67 14.57
CA LEU A 757 -5.65 -8.21 13.23
C LEU A 757 -6.96 -8.85 12.78
N TRP A 758 -7.44 -8.46 11.61
CA TRP A 758 -8.69 -8.92 11.04
C TRP A 758 -8.45 -9.72 9.77
N LEU A 759 -9.09 -10.87 9.66
CA LEU A 759 -9.30 -11.59 8.41
C LEU A 759 -10.76 -11.42 7.96
N PRO A 760 -11.12 -11.83 6.73
CA PRO A 760 -12.52 -11.78 6.26
C PRO A 760 -13.52 -12.51 7.18
N THR A 761 -13.03 -13.45 7.98
CA THR A 761 -13.84 -14.24 8.93
C THR A 761 -13.98 -13.59 10.31
N GLY A 762 -13.25 -12.51 10.60
CA GLY A 762 -13.27 -11.80 11.88
C GLY A 762 -11.88 -11.52 12.47
N PRO A 763 -11.82 -11.00 13.73
CA PRO A 763 -10.56 -10.75 14.42
C PRO A 763 -9.88 -12.06 14.81
N ILE A 764 -8.58 -12.16 14.57
CA ILE A 764 -7.79 -13.37 14.85
C ILE A 764 -6.74 -13.15 15.94
N ASP A 765 -6.29 -11.92 16.17
CA ASP A 765 -5.31 -11.58 17.20
C ASP A 765 -5.38 -10.09 17.55
N GLY A 766 -4.67 -9.69 18.61
CA GLY A 766 -4.56 -8.30 19.08
C GLY A 766 -5.57 -7.95 20.17
N GLU A 767 -5.62 -6.67 20.49
CA GLU A 767 -6.46 -6.12 21.53
C GLU A 767 -7.29 -4.94 20.98
N ARG A 768 -8.56 -4.94 21.35
CA ARG A 768 -9.49 -3.88 20.98
C ARG A 768 -10.38 -3.54 22.15
N TYR A 769 -10.29 -2.30 22.63
CA TYR A 769 -11.18 -1.82 23.66
C TYR A 769 -11.37 -0.31 23.59
N THR A 770 -12.47 0.14 24.19
CA THR A 770 -12.82 1.53 24.38
C THR A 770 -13.25 1.75 25.81
N ALA A 771 -12.89 2.91 26.34
CA ALA A 771 -13.35 3.37 27.64
C ALA A 771 -13.90 4.78 27.50
N THR A 772 -15.17 4.98 27.80
CA THR A 772 -15.86 6.26 27.70
C THR A 772 -16.31 6.71 29.08
N ALA A 773 -16.02 7.97 29.41
CA ALA A 773 -16.61 8.67 30.54
C ALA A 773 -17.48 9.81 29.99
N GLY A 774 -18.69 9.94 30.48
CA GLY A 774 -19.62 10.95 29.99
C GLY A 774 -20.38 11.63 31.15
N LEU A 775 -20.77 12.86 30.90
CA LEU A 775 -21.64 13.63 31.78
C LEU A 775 -22.74 14.29 30.96
N VAL A 776 -23.99 14.00 31.30
CA VAL A 776 -25.15 14.66 30.71
C VAL A 776 -25.83 15.51 31.77
N ASN A 777 -26.04 16.76 31.42
CA ASN A 777 -26.69 17.74 32.29
C ASN A 777 -27.99 18.25 31.65
N ASP A 778 -29.10 18.10 32.37
CA ASP A 778 -30.34 18.84 32.04
C ASP A 778 -30.16 20.28 32.50
N VAL A 779 -29.91 21.16 31.55
CA VAL A 779 -29.63 22.59 31.80
C VAL A 779 -30.81 23.29 32.45
N ASN A 780 -32.05 22.90 32.16
CA ASN A 780 -33.26 23.52 32.67
C ASN A 780 -33.55 23.13 34.13
N HIS A 781 -33.23 21.90 34.50
CA HIS A 781 -33.63 21.35 35.79
C HIS A 781 -32.44 21.12 36.74
N GLY A 782 -31.19 21.41 36.29
CA GLY A 782 -29.98 21.21 37.11
C GLY A 782 -29.74 19.76 37.49
N ARG A 783 -30.21 18.79 36.70
CA ARG A 783 -30.01 17.36 36.93
C ARG A 783 -28.81 16.87 36.17
N PHE A 784 -28.05 15.96 36.77
CA PHE A 784 -26.89 15.32 36.16
C PHE A 784 -27.12 13.83 36.07
N ASP A 785 -26.67 13.23 34.95
CA ASP A 785 -26.57 11.81 34.76
C ASP A 785 -25.14 11.50 34.25
N SER A 786 -24.52 10.39 34.70
CA SER A 786 -23.13 10.02 34.40
C SER A 786 -22.98 8.63 33.82
#